data_1919bcf08c1fe699bfb1d467095b778d
#
_entry.id   1919bcf08c1fe699bfb1d467095b778d
#
_cell.length_a   1.000
_cell.length_b   1.000
_cell.length_c   1.000
_cell.angle_alpha   90.00
_cell.angle_beta   90.00
_cell.angle_gamma   90.00
#
_symmetry.space_group_name_H-M   'P 1'
#
loop_
_entity.id
_entity.type
_entity.pdbx_description
1 polymer ?
#
loop_
_entity_poly.entity_id
_entity_poly.type
_entity_poly.pdbx_seq_one_letter_code
_entity_poly.pdbx_strand_id
1 'polypeptide(L)'
;MFRKIREQISVQLSLKPRRVVLAAILLLNLAFIVISAFVISLLSVSGTEEMGFWQSAYYTVMMVLDAGNVAEVVGDVGTAGLALIIICLVVVIVGMVLFTGAVIGYLTNYISSFVDNANLGSHKLYLSGHIVILNWNSRASEIINDLLYSDEKKRIVVLVQDGKETVEREISERISDTLAQEREGGLKNKLTVIVREGDTFSTKQLMDISIDRASSIIILGNDASSTTCKYELKSKLEGHEKGNPQVIKALVQVAELTGAQSSADDQKIIVEVEDDWTHSLVKRIIENKQVDGKCNIVPVSVNKILGRLLSQFSIMPELNLVYRELFSNKGSTFYSLATDEKDEHAYRSRLLSDNLCAVPLTVMEKDGAYTEYFCAQSERDRFREMSSPVSDINVSLNKNYWLEQRNVIILGHNSNIRDIMEGFNSFRKEWNHDGNEIMNVVVIDTKPNLEKMDYYRDYPYVVKTVEADVYDRDKICKTIDRFVDANDQDTSVLILSDDSVTATDIDSGAIANLIYVRDVISRKKRAIPSFDEGKIDIVVEIINPKHYDIVKSYSVNNIVISNRYISKMVTQLSEKDSLFDFYQDILTYDDEGERESKEIYIKKVLRYFDEMPPDCTAAELIRAVYRASSGDELAEEERTETVVLGYVKKNGKMVIFGGDRTKTVVKLENTDKLIMYSNH
;
A
#
# COMPACT_ATOMS: atom_id res chain seq x y z
N MET A 1 46.56 -30.01 -31.40
CA MET A 1 45.84 -30.69 -30.32
C MET A 1 45.67 -29.77 -29.08
N PHE A 2 46.70 -29.18 -28.53
CA PHE A 2 46.65 -28.30 -27.35
C PHE A 2 45.73 -27.07 -27.49
N ARG A 3 45.69 -26.46 -28.70
CA ARG A 3 44.84 -25.28 -28.95
C ARG A 3 43.33 -25.62 -28.84
N LYS A 4 42.89 -26.78 -29.38
CA LYS A 4 41.48 -27.25 -29.27
C LYS A 4 41.11 -27.61 -27.83
N ILE A 5 42.03 -28.21 -27.07
CA ILE A 5 41.83 -28.56 -25.66
C ILE A 5 41.67 -27.26 -24.83
N ARG A 6 42.55 -26.27 -25.06
CA ARG A 6 42.45 -24.96 -24.39
C ARG A 6 41.15 -24.22 -24.71
N GLU A 7 40.73 -24.31 -25.97
CA GLU A 7 39.46 -23.72 -26.41
C GLU A 7 38.25 -24.40 -25.76
N GLN A 8 38.23 -25.75 -25.71
CA GLN A 8 37.19 -26.52 -25.03
C GLN A 8 37.16 -26.25 -23.53
N ILE A 9 38.32 -26.18 -22.87
CA ILE A 9 38.41 -25.85 -21.44
C ILE A 9 37.87 -24.43 -21.18
N SER A 10 38.25 -23.46 -22.04
CA SER A 10 37.75 -22.07 -21.92
C SER A 10 36.23 -22.01 -22.05
N VAL A 11 35.66 -22.71 -23.03
CA VAL A 11 34.20 -22.78 -23.22
C VAL A 11 33.51 -23.49 -22.04
N GLN A 12 34.08 -24.62 -21.57
CA GLN A 12 33.53 -25.34 -20.42
C GLN A 12 33.64 -24.52 -19.13
N LEU A 13 34.73 -23.79 -18.94
CA LEU A 13 34.94 -22.92 -17.78
C LEU A 13 33.89 -21.79 -17.76
N SER A 14 33.55 -21.23 -18.91
CA SER A 14 32.52 -20.21 -19.04
C SER A 14 31.09 -20.75 -18.82
N LEU A 15 30.80 -21.96 -19.33
CA LEU A 15 29.47 -22.54 -19.28
C LEU A 15 29.16 -23.24 -17.93
N LYS A 16 30.15 -23.96 -17.37
CA LYS A 16 29.99 -24.80 -16.17
C LYS A 16 31.21 -24.73 -15.25
N PRO A 17 31.58 -23.55 -14.71
CA PRO A 17 32.83 -23.38 -13.97
C PRO A 17 32.96 -24.34 -12.79
N ARG A 18 31.85 -24.61 -12.07
CA ARG A 18 31.86 -25.53 -10.92
C ARG A 18 32.27 -26.95 -11.27
N ARG A 19 31.81 -27.47 -12.43
CA ARG A 19 32.20 -28.84 -12.87
C ARG A 19 33.64 -28.91 -13.31
N VAL A 20 34.15 -27.85 -13.92
CA VAL A 20 35.57 -27.79 -14.35
C VAL A 20 36.49 -27.71 -13.13
N VAL A 21 36.16 -26.92 -12.13
CA VAL A 21 36.92 -26.83 -10.88
C VAL A 21 36.89 -28.16 -10.13
N LEU A 22 35.74 -28.83 -10.00
CA LEU A 22 35.65 -30.15 -9.38
C LEU A 22 36.49 -31.18 -10.12
N ALA A 23 36.42 -31.22 -11.45
CA ALA A 23 37.22 -32.10 -12.27
C ALA A 23 38.74 -31.84 -12.12
N ALA A 24 39.13 -30.57 -12.04
CA ALA A 24 40.54 -30.19 -11.81
C ALA A 24 41.04 -30.63 -10.43
N ILE A 25 40.23 -30.46 -9.38
CA ILE A 25 40.54 -30.93 -8.02
C ILE A 25 40.70 -32.45 -7.99
N LEU A 26 39.77 -33.19 -8.61
CA LEU A 26 39.84 -34.65 -8.67
C LEU A 26 41.09 -35.13 -9.44
N LEU A 27 41.38 -34.50 -10.57
CA LEU A 27 42.59 -34.82 -11.35
C LEU A 27 43.89 -34.53 -10.58
N LEU A 28 43.94 -33.40 -9.87
CA LEU A 28 45.08 -33.03 -9.04
C LEU A 28 45.33 -34.04 -7.92
N ASN A 29 44.27 -34.43 -7.21
CA ASN A 29 44.37 -35.46 -6.15
C ASN A 29 44.75 -36.83 -6.71
N LEU A 30 44.18 -37.24 -7.85
CA LEU A 30 44.53 -38.47 -8.51
C LEU A 30 46.01 -38.47 -8.95
N ALA A 31 46.46 -37.39 -9.56
CA ALA A 31 47.86 -37.24 -9.94
C ALA A 31 48.80 -37.30 -8.73
N PHE A 32 48.42 -36.65 -7.63
CA PHE A 32 49.18 -36.70 -6.38
C PHE A 32 49.28 -38.11 -5.82
N ILE A 33 48.17 -38.87 -5.78
CA ILE A 33 48.16 -40.27 -5.33
C ILE A 33 49.05 -41.13 -6.21
N VAL A 34 48.96 -41.00 -7.55
CA VAL A 34 49.74 -41.77 -8.49
C VAL A 34 51.27 -41.49 -8.35
N ILE A 35 51.60 -40.18 -8.25
CA ILE A 35 53.00 -39.78 -8.07
C ILE A 35 53.58 -40.30 -6.74
N SER A 36 52.81 -40.09 -5.65
CA SER A 36 53.21 -40.55 -4.31
C SER A 36 53.38 -42.07 -4.23
N ALA A 37 52.44 -42.82 -4.82
CA ALA A 37 52.54 -44.30 -4.89
C ALA A 37 53.72 -44.76 -5.66
N PHE A 38 54.04 -44.10 -6.77
CA PHE A 38 55.24 -44.43 -7.57
C PHE A 38 56.49 -44.13 -6.78
N VAL A 39 56.61 -43.01 -6.09
CA VAL A 39 57.81 -42.69 -5.27
C VAL A 39 57.97 -43.65 -4.10
N ILE A 40 56.89 -44.01 -3.41
CA ILE A 40 56.90 -44.97 -2.31
C ILE A 40 57.31 -46.36 -2.81
N SER A 41 56.74 -46.82 -3.93
CA SER A 41 57.07 -48.09 -4.55
C SER A 41 58.57 -48.17 -4.94
N LEU A 42 59.14 -47.07 -5.46
CA LEU A 42 60.52 -46.99 -5.90
C LEU A 42 61.53 -47.00 -4.73
N LEU A 43 61.15 -46.46 -3.59
CA LEU A 43 61.91 -46.39 -2.36
C LEU A 43 61.80 -47.68 -1.53
N SER A 44 60.72 -48.41 -1.62
CA SER A 44 60.53 -49.68 -0.92
C SER A 44 61.33 -50.83 -1.54
N VAL A 45 61.76 -50.72 -2.80
CA VAL A 45 62.61 -51.67 -3.49
C VAL A 45 64.00 -51.80 -2.86
N SER A 46 64.48 -50.86 -2.06
CA SER A 46 65.77 -50.92 -1.37
C SER A 46 65.70 -51.61 0.01
N GLY A 47 64.54 -52.12 0.42
CA GLY A 47 64.27 -52.85 1.69
C GLY A 47 64.03 -54.33 1.44
N THR A 48 63.85 -55.12 2.51
CA THR A 48 63.73 -56.59 2.49
C THR A 48 62.36 -57.10 1.97
N GLU A 49 61.38 -56.28 1.79
CA GLU A 49 60.06 -56.59 1.16
C GLU A 49 59.71 -55.56 0.08
N GLU A 50 59.52 -56.04 -1.18
CA GLU A 50 59.17 -55.21 -2.31
C GLU A 50 57.64 -54.87 -2.26
N MET A 51 57.27 -53.60 -1.98
CA MET A 51 55.90 -53.11 -2.14
C MET A 51 55.64 -52.87 -3.61
N GLY A 52 54.67 -53.59 -4.16
CA GLY A 52 54.18 -53.34 -5.50
C GLY A 52 53.45 -51.96 -5.61
N PHE A 53 53.39 -51.39 -6.82
CA PHE A 53 52.72 -50.09 -7.09
C PHE A 53 51.32 -50.01 -6.52
N TRP A 54 50.49 -51.03 -6.66
CA TRP A 54 49.14 -51.07 -6.17
C TRP A 54 49.06 -51.06 -4.65
N GLN A 55 49.94 -51.69 -3.97
CA GLN A 55 50.05 -51.71 -2.51
C GLN A 55 50.49 -50.32 -2.01
N SER A 56 51.46 -49.70 -2.68
CA SER A 56 51.88 -48.31 -2.39
C SER A 56 50.78 -47.30 -2.65
N ALA A 57 49.95 -47.50 -3.68
CA ALA A 57 48.80 -46.67 -3.95
C ALA A 57 47.72 -46.79 -2.85
N TYR A 58 47.44 -48.01 -2.40
CA TYR A 58 46.56 -48.28 -1.29
C TYR A 58 47.01 -47.57 -0.01
N TYR A 59 48.25 -47.74 0.37
CA TYR A 59 48.82 -47.07 1.55
C TYR A 59 48.88 -45.56 1.40
N THR A 60 49.15 -45.05 0.21
CA THR A 60 49.07 -43.59 -0.03
C THR A 60 47.66 -43.03 0.25
N VAL A 61 46.63 -43.73 -0.23
CA VAL A 61 45.22 -43.32 0.06
C VAL A 61 44.94 -43.42 1.55
N MET A 62 45.37 -44.51 2.20
CA MET A 62 45.16 -44.71 3.63
C MET A 62 45.85 -43.63 4.48
N MET A 63 47.09 -43.24 4.14
CA MET A 63 47.83 -42.17 4.82
C MET A 63 47.22 -40.78 4.61
N VAL A 64 46.65 -40.53 3.42
CA VAL A 64 45.95 -39.24 3.16
C VAL A 64 44.63 -39.13 3.95
N LEU A 65 43.96 -40.26 4.16
CA LEU A 65 42.72 -40.31 4.94
C LEU A 65 42.98 -40.29 6.46
N ASP A 66 44.01 -41.01 6.90
CA ASP A 66 44.39 -41.07 8.31
C ASP A 66 45.94 -41.15 8.44
N ALA A 67 46.52 -40.13 9.03
CA ALA A 67 47.93 -39.98 9.29
C ALA A 67 48.50 -41.13 10.15
N GLY A 68 47.67 -41.81 10.94
CA GLY A 68 48.08 -42.96 11.77
C GLY A 68 48.67 -44.15 10.94
N ASN A 69 48.18 -44.26 9.69
CA ASN A 69 48.65 -45.36 8.79
C ASN A 69 50.14 -45.25 8.31
N VAL A 70 50.82 -44.15 8.62
CA VAL A 70 52.27 -44.02 8.42
C VAL A 70 52.99 -45.10 9.17
N ALA A 71 52.59 -45.48 10.39
CA ALA A 71 53.21 -46.51 11.22
C ALA A 71 53.12 -47.91 10.59
N GLU A 72 52.02 -48.22 9.87
CA GLU A 72 51.86 -49.49 9.16
C GLU A 72 52.87 -49.58 7.99
N VAL A 73 52.97 -48.52 7.18
CA VAL A 73 53.93 -48.48 6.04
C VAL A 73 55.38 -48.61 6.51
N VAL A 74 55.69 -47.93 7.60
CA VAL A 74 57.07 -47.98 8.17
C VAL A 74 57.30 -49.29 8.85
N GLY A 75 56.31 -49.94 9.49
CA GLY A 75 56.40 -51.23 10.13
C GLY A 75 56.59 -52.40 9.14
N ASP A 76 55.82 -52.39 8.04
CA ASP A 76 55.87 -53.42 6.99
C ASP A 76 57.21 -53.44 6.20
N VAL A 77 57.87 -52.30 6.15
CA VAL A 77 59.17 -52.17 5.41
C VAL A 77 60.41 -52.56 6.27
N GLY A 78 60.17 -53.01 7.48
CA GLY A 78 61.26 -53.50 8.37
C GLY A 78 62.20 -52.38 8.83
N THR A 79 63.43 -52.31 8.41
CA THR A 79 64.40 -51.23 8.70
C THR A 79 64.22 -50.10 7.69
N ALA A 80 63.10 -49.41 7.76
CA ALA A 80 62.81 -48.33 6.85
C ALA A 80 63.86 -47.21 6.93
N GLY A 81 64.46 -46.89 5.81
CA GLY A 81 65.40 -45.78 5.72
C GLY A 81 64.76 -44.46 6.05
N LEU A 82 65.45 -43.52 6.68
CA LEU A 82 65.04 -42.22 7.06
C LEU A 82 64.28 -41.44 5.90
N ALA A 83 64.75 -41.73 4.67
CA ALA A 83 64.16 -41.13 3.45
C ALA A 83 62.68 -41.53 3.23
N LEU A 84 62.34 -42.82 3.47
CA LEU A 84 60.97 -43.30 3.33
C LEU A 84 59.98 -42.62 4.40
N ILE A 85 60.51 -42.54 5.63
CA ILE A 85 59.73 -41.90 6.71
C ILE A 85 59.43 -40.43 6.40
N ILE A 86 60.44 -39.68 5.93
CA ILE A 86 60.24 -38.25 5.54
C ILE A 86 59.24 -38.13 4.39
N ILE A 87 59.38 -39.05 3.38
CA ILE A 87 58.41 -38.98 2.25
C ILE A 87 56.99 -39.33 2.69
N CYS A 88 56.77 -40.33 3.54
CA CYS A 88 55.47 -40.64 4.09
C CYS A 88 54.89 -39.45 4.86
N LEU A 89 55.67 -38.73 5.67
CA LEU A 89 55.25 -37.51 6.36
C LEU A 89 54.89 -36.40 5.37
N VAL A 90 55.72 -36.23 4.32
CA VAL A 90 55.37 -35.21 3.28
C VAL A 90 54.08 -35.58 2.55
N VAL A 91 53.90 -36.87 2.23
CA VAL A 91 52.67 -37.36 1.59
C VAL A 91 51.44 -37.10 2.48
N VAL A 92 51.56 -37.35 3.79
CA VAL A 92 50.48 -37.06 4.74
C VAL A 92 50.16 -35.55 4.79
N ILE A 93 51.17 -34.71 4.98
CA ILE A 93 50.98 -33.27 5.10
C ILE A 93 50.40 -32.70 3.81
N VAL A 94 51.00 -32.99 2.68
CA VAL A 94 50.57 -32.47 1.38
C VAL A 94 49.23 -33.08 0.97
N GLY A 95 49.06 -34.39 1.19
CA GLY A 95 47.81 -35.10 0.88
C GLY A 95 46.63 -34.59 1.72
N MET A 96 46.86 -34.38 3.02
CA MET A 96 45.81 -33.79 3.91
C MET A 96 45.43 -32.39 3.46
N VAL A 97 46.38 -31.53 3.12
CA VAL A 97 46.12 -30.18 2.61
C VAL A 97 45.37 -30.22 1.28
N LEU A 98 45.80 -31.05 0.33
CA LEU A 98 45.20 -31.16 -0.99
C LEU A 98 43.81 -31.81 -0.94
N PHE A 99 43.65 -32.91 -0.23
CA PHE A 99 42.39 -33.66 -0.21
C PHE A 99 41.38 -32.99 0.75
N THR A 100 41.74 -32.84 2.02
CA THR A 100 40.83 -32.30 3.03
C THR A 100 40.54 -30.83 2.76
N GLY A 101 41.57 -30.02 2.43
CA GLY A 101 41.41 -28.61 2.10
C GLY A 101 40.54 -28.39 0.86
N ALA A 102 40.74 -29.20 -0.20
CA ALA A 102 39.95 -29.10 -1.42
C ALA A 102 38.48 -29.57 -1.21
N VAL A 103 38.28 -30.66 -0.46
CA VAL A 103 36.91 -31.15 -0.16
C VAL A 103 36.19 -30.20 0.73
N ILE A 104 36.79 -29.72 1.82
CA ILE A 104 36.15 -28.73 2.71
C ILE A 104 35.90 -27.43 1.95
N GLY A 105 36.89 -26.92 1.22
CA GLY A 105 36.74 -25.68 0.42
C GLY A 105 35.62 -25.79 -0.62
N TYR A 106 35.54 -26.92 -1.32
CA TYR A 106 34.45 -27.16 -2.28
C TYR A 106 33.09 -27.26 -1.60
N LEU A 107 32.99 -28.00 -0.49
CA LEU A 107 31.74 -28.16 0.27
C LEU A 107 31.31 -26.82 0.86
N THR A 108 32.21 -26.06 1.46
CA THR A 108 31.92 -24.71 2.00
C THR A 108 31.43 -23.78 0.91
N ASN A 109 32.13 -23.73 -0.24
CA ASN A 109 31.67 -22.90 -1.36
C ASN A 109 30.33 -23.37 -1.95
N TYR A 110 30.08 -24.68 -1.97
CA TYR A 110 28.82 -25.24 -2.43
C TYR A 110 27.65 -24.82 -1.47
N ILE A 111 27.87 -24.99 -0.17
CA ILE A 111 26.87 -24.58 0.87
C ILE A 111 26.70 -23.09 0.83
N SER A 112 27.77 -22.29 0.81
CA SER A 112 27.68 -20.83 0.72
C SER A 112 26.88 -20.41 -0.50
N SER A 113 27.19 -20.94 -1.68
CA SER A 113 26.46 -20.60 -2.91
C SER A 113 25.03 -21.12 -2.91
N PHE A 114 24.72 -22.19 -2.19
CA PHE A 114 23.37 -22.67 -1.98
C PHE A 114 22.57 -21.69 -1.08
N VAL A 115 23.19 -21.25 0.02
CA VAL A 115 22.62 -20.25 0.93
C VAL A 115 22.44 -18.91 0.21
N ASP A 116 23.44 -18.44 -0.54
CA ASP A 116 23.35 -17.19 -1.31
C ASP A 116 22.24 -17.25 -2.36
N ASN A 117 22.11 -18.36 -3.10
CA ASN A 117 21.01 -18.55 -4.05
C ASN A 117 19.65 -18.67 -3.35
N ALA A 118 19.59 -19.26 -2.16
CA ALA A 118 18.38 -19.30 -1.35
C ALA A 118 18.00 -17.89 -0.84
N ASN A 119 18.99 -17.12 -0.41
CA ASN A 119 18.81 -15.73 0.03
C ASN A 119 18.39 -14.81 -1.13
N LEU A 120 18.93 -14.98 -2.32
CA LEU A 120 18.50 -14.27 -3.53
C LEU A 120 17.11 -14.72 -4.02
N GLY A 121 16.55 -15.78 -3.44
CA GLY A 121 15.20 -16.22 -3.75
C GLY A 121 15.04 -16.87 -5.14
N SER A 122 16.09 -17.47 -5.69
CA SER A 122 16.07 -18.06 -7.04
C SER A 122 15.33 -19.40 -7.16
N HIS A 123 14.77 -19.92 -6.05
CA HIS A 123 13.99 -21.16 -6.06
C HIS A 123 12.51 -20.91 -6.35
N LYS A 124 11.90 -21.80 -7.13
CA LYS A 124 10.45 -21.75 -7.36
C LYS A 124 9.70 -21.93 -6.05
N LEU A 125 8.79 -20.99 -5.75
CA LEU A 125 7.82 -21.11 -4.66
C LEU A 125 6.61 -21.90 -5.15
N TYR A 126 6.12 -22.82 -4.33
CA TYR A 126 4.89 -23.56 -4.60
C TYR A 126 3.80 -23.05 -3.64
N LEU A 127 3.20 -21.90 -3.99
CA LEU A 127 2.16 -21.24 -3.21
C LEU A 127 0.85 -21.20 -4.00
N SER A 128 -0.28 -21.09 -3.29
CA SER A 128 -1.59 -20.82 -3.85
C SER A 128 -2.40 -19.93 -2.90
N GLY A 129 -3.28 -19.10 -3.44
CA GLY A 129 -4.11 -18.18 -2.66
C GLY A 129 -3.30 -17.14 -1.88
N HIS A 130 -2.12 -16.78 -2.35
CA HIS A 130 -1.26 -15.77 -1.75
C HIS A 130 -1.43 -14.42 -2.47
N ILE A 131 -1.01 -13.35 -1.83
CA ILE A 131 -0.97 -12.00 -2.40
C ILE A 131 0.43 -11.77 -2.97
N VAL A 132 0.51 -11.25 -4.19
CA VAL A 132 1.76 -10.85 -4.83
C VAL A 132 1.81 -9.33 -4.92
N ILE A 133 2.92 -8.73 -4.47
CA ILE A 133 3.20 -7.31 -4.64
C ILE A 133 4.39 -7.18 -5.60
N LEU A 134 4.18 -6.51 -6.72
CA LEU A 134 5.20 -6.22 -7.72
C LEU A 134 5.63 -4.77 -7.60
N ASN A 135 6.94 -4.55 -7.57
CA ASN A 135 7.62 -3.30 -7.24
C ASN A 135 7.51 -2.92 -5.75
N TRP A 136 8.28 -1.92 -5.35
CA TRP A 136 8.31 -1.41 -3.99
C TRP A 136 8.25 0.11 -3.98
N ASN A 137 7.31 0.65 -3.23
CA ASN A 137 7.18 2.08 -2.97
C ASN A 137 6.78 2.32 -1.51
N SER A 138 6.60 3.57 -1.11
CA SER A 138 6.23 3.93 0.27
C SER A 138 4.86 3.38 0.71
N ARG A 139 4.00 3.04 -0.24
CA ARG A 139 2.68 2.46 0.02
C ARG A 139 2.73 0.98 0.35
N ALA A 140 3.72 0.26 -0.16
CA ALA A 140 3.84 -1.20 0.00
C ALA A 140 3.92 -1.63 1.48
N SER A 141 4.72 -0.93 2.28
CA SER A 141 4.85 -1.23 3.72
C SER A 141 3.54 -0.99 4.48
N GLU A 142 2.78 0.04 4.11
CA GLU A 142 1.47 0.33 4.70
C GLU A 142 0.40 -0.70 4.27
N ILE A 143 0.40 -1.16 3.01
CA ILE A 143 -0.47 -2.24 2.53
C ILE A 143 -0.25 -3.51 3.35
N ILE A 144 1.01 -3.92 3.52
CA ILE A 144 1.37 -5.09 4.32
C ILE A 144 0.94 -4.91 5.78
N ASN A 145 1.14 -3.72 6.33
CA ASN A 145 0.76 -3.40 7.70
C ASN A 145 -0.76 -3.43 7.92
N ASP A 146 -1.56 -2.95 6.97
CA ASP A 146 -3.02 -2.98 7.08
C ASP A 146 -3.58 -4.41 6.97
N LEU A 147 -2.91 -5.30 6.21
CA LEU A 147 -3.24 -6.73 6.15
C LEU A 147 -3.05 -7.48 7.49
N LEU A 148 -2.33 -6.91 8.47
CA LEU A 148 -2.26 -7.47 9.84
C LEU A 148 -3.63 -7.58 10.52
N TYR A 149 -4.55 -6.67 10.19
CA TYR A 149 -5.89 -6.62 10.76
C TYR A 149 -6.87 -7.59 10.11
N SER A 150 -6.47 -8.26 9.02
CA SER A 150 -7.28 -9.31 8.40
C SER A 150 -7.55 -10.47 9.37
N ASP A 151 -8.75 -11.04 9.31
CA ASP A 151 -9.14 -12.17 10.15
C ASP A 151 -8.38 -13.46 9.84
N GLU A 152 -7.89 -13.61 8.62
CA GLU A 152 -7.23 -14.80 8.11
C GLU A 152 -5.71 -14.67 8.10
N LYS A 153 -5.04 -15.84 8.06
CA LYS A 153 -3.60 -15.90 7.82
C LYS A 153 -3.31 -15.61 6.36
N LYS A 154 -2.52 -14.58 6.08
CA LYS A 154 -2.14 -14.19 4.71
C LYS A 154 -0.66 -14.51 4.43
N ARG A 155 -0.41 -14.97 3.23
CA ARG A 155 0.95 -15.15 2.67
C ARG A 155 1.14 -14.10 1.60
N ILE A 156 2.22 -13.35 1.69
CA ILE A 156 2.52 -12.22 0.81
C ILE A 156 3.89 -12.48 0.19
N VAL A 157 3.98 -12.38 -1.12
CA VAL A 157 5.25 -12.42 -1.85
C VAL A 157 5.50 -11.05 -2.46
N VAL A 158 6.61 -10.44 -2.10
CA VAL A 158 7.03 -9.14 -2.64
C VAL A 158 8.18 -9.37 -3.60
N LEU A 159 8.03 -8.91 -4.84
CA LEU A 159 9.08 -8.96 -5.85
C LEU A 159 9.60 -7.54 -6.10
N VAL A 160 10.86 -7.30 -5.72
CA VAL A 160 11.54 -6.02 -5.86
C VAL A 160 12.70 -6.15 -6.85
N GLN A 161 13.03 -5.07 -7.56
CA GLN A 161 14.14 -5.11 -8.54
C GLN A 161 15.49 -5.20 -7.85
N ASP A 162 15.67 -4.47 -6.74
CA ASP A 162 16.86 -4.46 -5.91
C ASP A 162 16.51 -4.10 -4.45
N GLY A 163 17.50 -4.23 -3.54
CA GLY A 163 17.35 -3.75 -2.17
C GLY A 163 16.53 -4.65 -1.24
N LYS A 164 16.44 -5.94 -1.51
CA LYS A 164 15.71 -6.94 -0.71
C LYS A 164 15.91 -6.78 0.80
N GLU A 165 17.15 -6.67 1.26
CA GLU A 165 17.47 -6.60 2.70
C GLU A 165 16.88 -5.33 3.36
N THR A 166 16.90 -4.21 2.61
CA THR A 166 16.30 -2.95 3.09
C THR A 166 14.79 -3.07 3.21
N VAL A 167 14.15 -3.68 2.22
CA VAL A 167 12.70 -3.93 2.19
C VAL A 167 12.29 -4.89 3.32
N GLU A 168 13.02 -5.99 3.52
CA GLU A 168 12.75 -6.94 4.62
C GLU A 168 12.86 -6.27 5.99
N ARG A 169 13.86 -5.41 6.18
CA ARG A 169 14.02 -4.65 7.42
C ARG A 169 12.87 -3.66 7.63
N GLU A 170 12.51 -2.88 6.63
CA GLU A 170 11.40 -1.93 6.68
C GLU A 170 10.07 -2.60 7.05
N ILE A 171 9.76 -3.73 6.40
CA ILE A 171 8.57 -4.52 6.71
C ILE A 171 8.61 -5.02 8.16
N SER A 172 9.74 -5.58 8.60
CA SER A 172 9.90 -6.14 9.94
C SER A 172 9.76 -5.07 11.03
N GLU A 173 10.40 -3.91 10.85
CA GLU A 173 10.28 -2.75 11.74
C GLU A 173 8.83 -2.28 11.82
N ARG A 174 8.17 -2.09 10.67
CA ARG A 174 6.79 -1.60 10.63
C ARG A 174 5.80 -2.55 11.31
N ILE A 175 5.91 -3.86 11.04
CA ILE A 175 5.07 -4.88 11.69
C ILE A 175 5.33 -4.90 13.20
N SER A 176 6.59 -4.84 13.63
CA SER A 176 6.97 -4.86 15.04
C SER A 176 6.42 -3.65 15.79
N ASP A 177 6.51 -2.46 15.21
CA ASP A 177 5.98 -1.22 15.78
C ASP A 177 4.46 -1.28 15.96
N THR A 178 3.75 -1.77 14.94
CA THR A 178 2.29 -1.91 15.00
C THR A 178 1.86 -2.93 16.05
N LEU A 179 2.53 -4.08 16.12
CA LEU A 179 2.26 -5.10 17.14
C LEU A 179 2.57 -4.60 18.55
N ALA A 180 3.59 -3.75 18.71
CA ALA A 180 3.92 -3.14 20.00
C ALA A 180 2.85 -2.12 20.43
N GLN A 181 2.35 -1.29 19.52
CA GLN A 181 1.29 -0.32 19.77
C GLN A 181 -0.06 -0.98 20.08
N GLU A 182 -0.37 -2.09 19.41
CA GLU A 182 -1.65 -2.83 19.56
C GLU A 182 -1.56 -4.00 20.58
N ARG A 183 -0.56 -4.00 21.45
CA ARG A 183 -0.33 -5.09 22.41
C ARG A 183 -1.52 -5.34 23.34
N GLU A 184 -2.18 -4.28 23.79
CA GLU A 184 -3.37 -4.36 24.64
C GLU A 184 -4.61 -4.85 23.87
N GLY A 185 -4.69 -4.58 22.57
CA GLY A 185 -5.76 -5.06 21.67
C GLY A 185 -5.64 -6.54 21.29
N GLY A 186 -4.54 -7.22 21.65
CA GLY A 186 -4.35 -8.65 21.40
C GLY A 186 -4.06 -8.99 19.92
N LEU A 187 -3.65 -8.02 19.11
CA LEU A 187 -3.27 -8.24 17.71
C LEU A 187 -2.10 -9.21 17.63
N LYS A 188 -2.24 -10.23 16.79
CA LYS A 188 -1.19 -11.24 16.55
C LYS A 188 -0.72 -11.17 15.11
N ASN A 189 0.57 -11.37 14.89
CA ASN A 189 1.08 -11.49 13.53
C ASN A 189 0.53 -12.75 12.86
N LYS A 190 -0.28 -12.55 11.83
CA LYS A 190 -0.86 -13.59 10.99
C LYS A 190 -0.23 -13.61 9.58
N LEU A 191 0.74 -12.72 9.32
CA LEU A 191 1.37 -12.58 8.02
C LEU A 191 2.62 -13.45 7.89
N THR A 192 2.79 -14.01 6.71
CA THR A 192 4.05 -14.60 6.25
C THR A 192 4.49 -13.82 5.03
N VAL A 193 5.50 -12.96 5.17
CA VAL A 193 6.00 -12.13 4.08
C VAL A 193 7.30 -12.70 3.56
N ILE A 194 7.39 -12.89 2.24
CA ILE A 194 8.57 -13.41 1.53
C ILE A 194 8.98 -12.33 0.52
N VAL A 195 10.14 -11.73 0.72
CA VAL A 195 10.71 -10.76 -0.21
C VAL A 195 11.68 -11.46 -1.15
N ARG A 196 11.57 -11.17 -2.44
CA ARG A 196 12.44 -11.66 -3.50
C ARG A 196 12.99 -10.52 -4.33
N GLU A 197 14.22 -10.68 -4.77
CA GLU A 197 14.85 -9.77 -5.70
C GLU A 197 14.77 -10.33 -7.12
N GLY A 198 14.35 -9.49 -8.06
CA GLY A 198 14.21 -9.88 -9.44
C GLY A 198 13.45 -8.88 -10.29
N ASP A 199 13.36 -9.21 -11.59
CA ASP A 199 12.70 -8.39 -12.59
C ASP A 199 11.19 -8.68 -12.62
N THR A 200 10.38 -7.65 -12.38
CA THR A 200 8.91 -7.72 -12.27
C THR A 200 8.20 -7.97 -13.61
N PHE A 201 8.93 -8.01 -14.72
CA PHE A 201 8.41 -8.38 -16.05
C PHE A 201 9.10 -9.61 -16.66
N SER A 202 9.91 -10.33 -15.90
CA SER A 202 10.48 -11.60 -16.32
C SER A 202 9.49 -12.75 -16.12
N THR A 203 9.01 -13.35 -17.19
CA THR A 203 8.12 -14.54 -17.17
C THR A 203 8.60 -15.61 -16.21
N LYS A 204 9.90 -15.93 -16.24
CA LYS A 204 10.48 -16.97 -15.38
C LYS A 204 10.35 -16.59 -13.90
N GLN A 205 10.72 -15.37 -13.54
CA GLN A 205 10.71 -14.92 -12.15
C GLN A 205 9.27 -14.76 -11.61
N LEU A 206 8.36 -14.31 -12.44
CA LEU A 206 6.92 -14.30 -12.12
C LEU A 206 6.37 -15.71 -11.89
N MET A 207 6.74 -16.68 -12.73
CA MET A 207 6.36 -18.09 -12.54
C MET A 207 7.07 -18.74 -11.34
N ASP A 208 8.27 -18.28 -10.99
CA ASP A 208 9.00 -18.76 -9.80
C ASP A 208 8.36 -18.33 -8.48
N ILE A 209 7.55 -17.28 -8.50
CA ILE A 209 6.71 -16.85 -7.35
C ILE A 209 5.28 -17.39 -7.41
N SER A 210 4.96 -18.29 -8.35
CA SER A 210 3.62 -18.87 -8.55
C SER A 210 2.53 -17.82 -8.78
N ILE A 211 2.79 -16.83 -9.64
CA ILE A 211 1.86 -15.72 -9.92
C ILE A 211 0.53 -16.22 -10.51
N ASP A 212 0.57 -17.32 -11.25
CA ASP A 212 -0.57 -18.03 -11.83
C ASP A 212 -1.57 -18.58 -10.81
N ARG A 213 -1.17 -18.64 -9.53
CA ARG A 213 -1.97 -19.17 -8.41
C ARG A 213 -2.19 -18.16 -7.29
N ALA A 214 -1.81 -16.92 -7.51
CA ALA A 214 -2.05 -15.84 -6.56
C ALA A 214 -3.55 -15.51 -6.49
N SER A 215 -4.08 -15.19 -5.33
CA SER A 215 -5.46 -14.69 -5.20
C SER A 215 -5.56 -13.23 -5.61
N SER A 216 -4.52 -12.45 -5.32
CA SER A 216 -4.46 -11.04 -5.67
C SER A 216 -3.04 -10.64 -6.07
N ILE A 217 -2.93 -9.83 -7.10
CA ILE A 217 -1.67 -9.28 -7.62
C ILE A 217 -1.78 -7.76 -7.57
N ILE A 218 -0.88 -7.12 -6.83
CA ILE A 218 -0.82 -5.68 -6.67
C ILE A 218 0.40 -5.17 -7.42
N ILE A 219 0.19 -4.35 -8.45
CA ILE A 219 1.25 -3.73 -9.24
C ILE A 219 1.36 -2.28 -8.79
N LEU A 220 2.44 -1.96 -8.08
CA LEU A 220 2.67 -0.64 -7.53
C LEU A 220 3.38 0.27 -8.54
N GLY A 221 3.00 1.54 -8.51
CA GLY A 221 3.69 2.61 -9.22
C GLY A 221 4.97 3.03 -8.52
N ASN A 222 5.74 3.89 -9.18
CA ASN A 222 6.90 4.53 -8.56
C ASN A 222 6.45 5.82 -7.89
N ASP A 223 6.79 6.03 -6.63
CA ASP A 223 6.54 7.28 -5.94
C ASP A 223 7.82 8.10 -5.70
N ALA A 224 7.64 9.41 -5.50
CA ALA A 224 8.75 10.32 -5.24
C ALA A 224 9.48 10.05 -3.93
N SER A 225 8.85 9.30 -3.01
CA SER A 225 9.41 8.97 -1.69
C SER A 225 10.23 7.68 -1.68
N SER A 226 10.21 6.90 -2.76
CA SER A 226 10.95 5.64 -2.87
C SER A 226 12.45 5.88 -2.99
N THR A 227 13.21 5.40 -2.01
CA THR A 227 14.69 5.47 -2.00
C THR A 227 15.36 4.56 -3.03
N THR A 228 14.62 3.61 -3.61
CA THR A 228 15.11 2.62 -4.58
C THR A 228 15.17 3.14 -6.01
N CYS A 229 14.47 4.23 -6.34
CA CYS A 229 14.40 4.77 -7.70
C CYS A 229 15.40 5.89 -7.96
N LYS A 230 16.70 5.59 -7.96
CA LYS A 230 17.74 6.57 -8.35
C LYS A 230 17.70 6.99 -9.84
N TYR A 231 17.03 6.26 -10.69
CA TYR A 231 17.04 6.49 -12.15
C TYR A 231 15.92 7.39 -12.67
N GLU A 232 14.80 7.52 -11.96
CA GLU A 232 13.61 8.24 -12.47
C GLU A 232 13.55 9.72 -12.06
N LEU A 233 14.27 10.12 -11.01
CA LEU A 233 14.33 11.53 -10.60
C LEU A 233 14.84 12.46 -11.73
N LYS A 234 15.73 11.96 -12.61
CA LYS A 234 16.22 12.72 -13.76
C LYS A 234 15.16 12.96 -14.84
N SER A 235 14.17 12.07 -14.99
CA SER A 235 13.14 12.19 -16.02
C SER A 235 11.98 13.10 -15.62
N LYS A 236 11.65 13.22 -14.33
CA LYS A 236 10.67 14.19 -13.81
C LYS A 236 11.17 15.64 -13.91
N LEU A 237 12.48 15.85 -13.77
CA LEU A 237 13.12 17.17 -13.91
C LEU A 237 13.12 17.72 -15.37
N GLU A 238 12.88 16.88 -16.37
CA GLU A 238 12.90 17.30 -17.80
C GLU A 238 11.52 17.68 -18.38
N GLY A 239 10.49 17.83 -17.52
CA GLY A 239 9.20 18.45 -17.91
C GLY A 239 8.32 17.68 -18.89
N HIS A 240 8.56 16.39 -19.08
CA HIS A 240 7.66 15.51 -19.82
C HIS A 240 6.88 14.63 -18.84
N GLU A 241 5.56 14.67 -18.93
CA GLU A 241 4.67 13.65 -18.33
C GLU A 241 5.01 12.28 -18.93
N LYS A 242 6.06 11.66 -18.43
CA LYS A 242 6.38 10.28 -18.80
C LYS A 242 5.55 9.39 -17.91
N GLY A 243 4.55 8.73 -18.47
CA GLY A 243 3.79 7.68 -17.84
C GLY A 243 4.69 6.61 -17.20
N ASN A 244 4.12 5.75 -16.40
CA ASN A 244 4.87 4.70 -15.70
C ASN A 244 5.01 3.43 -16.56
N PRO A 245 6.02 3.34 -17.47
CA PRO A 245 6.17 2.21 -18.38
C PRO A 245 6.48 0.89 -17.67
N GLN A 246 6.97 0.93 -16.43
CA GLN A 246 7.25 -0.28 -15.66
C GLN A 246 5.95 -0.96 -15.22
N VAL A 247 4.97 -0.18 -14.78
CA VAL A 247 3.63 -0.68 -14.43
C VAL A 247 2.96 -1.31 -15.66
N ILE A 248 3.02 -0.64 -16.81
CA ILE A 248 2.44 -1.16 -18.06
C ILE A 248 3.09 -2.49 -18.47
N LYS A 249 4.43 -2.57 -18.44
CA LYS A 249 5.16 -3.81 -18.78
C LYS A 249 4.79 -4.95 -17.82
N ALA A 250 4.78 -4.68 -16.52
CA ALA A 250 4.40 -5.66 -15.52
C ALA A 250 2.94 -6.13 -15.72
N LEU A 251 2.01 -5.19 -15.95
CA LEU A 251 0.60 -5.51 -16.20
C LEU A 251 0.40 -6.39 -17.41
N VAL A 252 1.01 -6.03 -18.57
CA VAL A 252 0.89 -6.84 -19.80
C VAL A 252 1.39 -8.25 -19.57
N GLN A 253 2.55 -8.39 -18.94
CA GLN A 253 3.16 -9.69 -18.67
C GLN A 253 2.33 -10.53 -17.69
N VAL A 254 1.82 -9.91 -16.62
CA VAL A 254 0.94 -10.56 -15.65
C VAL A 254 -0.36 -11.00 -16.30
N ALA A 255 -1.02 -10.11 -17.05
CA ALA A 255 -2.28 -10.41 -17.71
C ALA A 255 -2.16 -11.54 -18.75
N GLU A 256 -0.99 -11.68 -19.41
CA GLU A 256 -0.71 -12.82 -20.30
C GLU A 256 -0.56 -14.14 -19.53
N LEU A 257 0.19 -14.12 -18.42
CA LEU A 257 0.44 -15.33 -17.63
C LEU A 257 -0.80 -15.83 -16.88
N THR A 258 -1.63 -14.91 -16.40
CA THR A 258 -2.86 -15.24 -15.68
C THR A 258 -3.99 -15.64 -16.62
N GLY A 259 -4.12 -15.03 -17.79
CA GLY A 259 -5.13 -15.36 -18.80
C GLY A 259 -4.97 -16.74 -19.45
N ALA A 260 -3.74 -17.25 -19.56
CA ALA A 260 -3.45 -18.52 -20.25
C ALA A 260 -3.78 -19.78 -19.44
N GLN A 261 -3.86 -19.73 -18.12
CA GLN A 261 -3.97 -20.89 -17.23
C GLN A 261 -5.20 -20.88 -16.31
N SER A 262 -6.09 -19.91 -16.44
CA SER A 262 -7.14 -19.66 -15.46
C SER A 262 -8.22 -20.75 -15.42
N SER A 263 -8.16 -21.57 -14.38
CA SER A 263 -9.33 -22.19 -13.76
C SER A 263 -9.89 -21.32 -12.60
N ALA A 264 -9.38 -20.12 -12.42
CA ALA A 264 -9.66 -19.24 -11.28
C ALA A 264 -10.41 -17.98 -11.77
N ASP A 265 -11.74 -18.03 -11.71
CA ASP A 265 -12.63 -16.88 -11.89
C ASP A 265 -12.43 -15.78 -10.82
N ASP A 266 -11.52 -15.98 -9.85
CA ASP A 266 -11.35 -15.14 -8.65
C ASP A 266 -10.02 -14.39 -8.57
N GLN A 267 -9.14 -14.42 -9.59
CA GLN A 267 -7.85 -13.74 -9.52
C GLN A 267 -7.99 -12.25 -9.84
N LYS A 268 -7.51 -11.40 -8.93
CA LYS A 268 -7.60 -9.93 -9.02
C LYS A 268 -6.24 -9.32 -9.32
N ILE A 269 -6.21 -8.36 -10.23
CA ILE A 269 -5.02 -7.57 -10.56
C ILE A 269 -5.32 -6.11 -10.24
N ILE A 270 -4.70 -5.58 -9.19
CA ILE A 270 -4.83 -4.19 -8.79
C ILE A 270 -3.62 -3.44 -9.32
N VAL A 271 -3.87 -2.39 -10.06
CA VAL A 271 -2.82 -1.62 -10.74
C VAL A 271 -2.87 -0.17 -10.27
N GLU A 272 -1.79 0.31 -9.66
CA GLU A 272 -1.65 1.74 -9.38
C GLU A 272 -1.37 2.52 -10.66
N VAL A 273 -2.12 3.60 -10.84
CA VAL A 273 -2.01 4.51 -11.98
C VAL A 273 -1.88 5.93 -11.46
N GLU A 274 -0.81 6.62 -11.83
CA GLU A 274 -0.53 7.97 -11.34
C GLU A 274 -0.86 9.07 -12.36
N ASP A 275 -0.95 8.73 -13.66
CA ASP A 275 -1.14 9.69 -14.75
C ASP A 275 -2.20 9.23 -15.77
N ASP A 276 -2.77 10.20 -16.50
CA ASP A 276 -3.84 9.95 -17.49
C ASP A 276 -3.37 9.11 -18.68
N TRP A 277 -2.10 9.20 -19.06
CA TRP A 277 -1.56 8.39 -20.15
C TRP A 277 -1.49 6.91 -19.76
N THR A 278 -0.94 6.61 -18.59
CA THR A 278 -0.91 5.26 -18.02
C THR A 278 -2.34 4.73 -17.84
N HIS A 279 -3.26 5.57 -17.33
CA HIS A 279 -4.67 5.22 -17.18
C HIS A 279 -5.32 4.81 -18.50
N SER A 280 -5.14 5.60 -19.55
CA SER A 280 -5.72 5.30 -20.87
C SER A 280 -5.16 4.02 -21.49
N LEU A 281 -3.87 3.70 -21.27
CA LEU A 281 -3.28 2.44 -21.72
C LEU A 281 -3.80 1.25 -20.91
N VAL A 282 -3.90 1.36 -19.58
CA VAL A 282 -4.47 0.32 -18.75
C VAL A 282 -5.90 0.03 -19.16
N LYS A 283 -6.72 1.07 -19.39
CA LYS A 283 -8.09 0.91 -19.89
C LYS A 283 -8.15 0.13 -21.20
N ARG A 284 -7.28 0.43 -22.17
CA ARG A 284 -7.19 -0.34 -23.43
C ARG A 284 -6.76 -1.79 -23.22
N ILE A 285 -5.89 -2.06 -22.24
CA ILE A 285 -5.50 -3.43 -21.90
C ILE A 285 -6.70 -4.18 -21.34
N ILE A 286 -7.49 -3.54 -20.47
CA ILE A 286 -8.72 -4.11 -19.89
C ILE A 286 -9.71 -4.43 -21.02
N GLU A 287 -10.01 -3.47 -21.90
CA GLU A 287 -10.95 -3.64 -23.02
C GLU A 287 -10.53 -4.80 -23.94
N ASN A 288 -9.23 -4.91 -24.27
CA ASN A 288 -8.72 -6.00 -25.09
C ASN A 288 -8.78 -7.37 -24.41
N LYS A 289 -8.65 -7.42 -23.08
CA LYS A 289 -8.67 -8.67 -22.30
C LYS A 289 -10.09 -9.09 -21.89
N GLN A 290 -11.02 -8.16 -21.76
CA GLN A 290 -12.44 -8.48 -21.53
C GLN A 290 -13.06 -9.25 -22.72
N VAL A 291 -12.55 -9.03 -23.94
CA VAL A 291 -12.94 -9.83 -25.11
C VAL A 291 -12.57 -11.31 -24.92
N ASP A 292 -11.49 -11.60 -24.17
CA ASP A 292 -11.06 -12.98 -23.85
C ASP A 292 -11.64 -13.50 -22.52
N GLY A 293 -12.35 -12.68 -21.74
CA GLY A 293 -13.20 -13.04 -20.59
C GLY A 293 -12.49 -13.55 -19.33
N LYS A 294 -11.22 -13.17 -19.06
CA LYS A 294 -10.43 -13.94 -18.06
C LYS A 294 -9.64 -13.17 -16.99
N CYS A 295 -9.66 -11.87 -16.93
CA CYS A 295 -8.89 -11.15 -15.91
C CYS A 295 -9.68 -10.00 -15.29
N ASN A 296 -9.80 -9.99 -13.96
CA ASN A 296 -10.35 -8.84 -13.24
C ASN A 296 -9.23 -7.85 -12.91
N ILE A 297 -9.12 -6.77 -13.70
CA ILE A 297 -8.11 -5.73 -13.55
C ILE A 297 -8.77 -4.47 -12.99
N VAL A 298 -8.29 -4.03 -11.82
CA VAL A 298 -8.79 -2.84 -11.10
C VAL A 298 -7.74 -1.72 -11.19
N PRO A 299 -7.95 -0.67 -12.00
CA PRO A 299 -7.03 0.46 -12.08
C PRO A 299 -7.31 1.46 -10.96
N VAL A 300 -6.37 1.64 -10.06
CA VAL A 300 -6.45 2.60 -8.95
C VAL A 300 -5.74 3.89 -9.35
N SER A 301 -6.51 4.91 -9.71
CA SER A 301 -5.98 6.24 -10.10
C SER A 301 -5.61 7.04 -8.87
N VAL A 302 -4.34 6.97 -8.47
CA VAL A 302 -3.82 7.52 -7.21
C VAL A 302 -4.09 9.02 -7.10
N ASN A 303 -3.68 9.81 -8.10
CA ASN A 303 -3.83 11.26 -8.07
C ASN A 303 -5.31 11.70 -8.02
N LYS A 304 -6.15 11.03 -8.83
CA LYS A 304 -7.58 11.32 -8.85
C LYS A 304 -8.26 11.05 -7.51
N ILE A 305 -7.95 9.92 -6.88
CA ILE A 305 -8.49 9.56 -5.56
C ILE A 305 -8.01 10.55 -4.49
N LEU A 306 -6.71 10.85 -4.48
CA LEU A 306 -6.14 11.79 -3.51
C LEU A 306 -6.68 13.20 -3.69
N GLY A 307 -6.80 13.67 -4.93
CA GLY A 307 -7.37 14.98 -5.24
C GLY A 307 -8.81 15.10 -4.74
N ARG A 308 -9.65 14.09 -4.97
CA ARG A 308 -11.02 14.05 -4.48
C ARG A 308 -11.10 14.01 -2.95
N LEU A 309 -10.28 13.19 -2.30
CA LEU A 309 -10.19 13.15 -0.83
C LEU A 309 -9.77 14.50 -0.26
N LEU A 310 -8.76 15.15 -0.82
CA LEU A 310 -8.29 16.44 -0.35
C LEU A 310 -9.33 17.56 -0.56
N SER A 311 -10.07 17.51 -1.67
CA SER A 311 -11.18 18.44 -1.89
C SER A 311 -12.29 18.25 -0.86
N GLN A 312 -12.72 17.01 -0.60
CA GLN A 312 -13.72 16.69 0.44
C GLN A 312 -13.26 17.11 1.84
N PHE A 313 -12.00 16.85 2.20
CA PHE A 313 -11.45 17.25 3.51
C PHE A 313 -11.31 18.77 3.67
N SER A 314 -11.16 19.49 2.56
CA SER A 314 -11.16 20.96 2.60
C SER A 314 -12.54 21.54 2.83
N ILE A 315 -13.59 20.86 2.39
CA ILE A 315 -14.99 21.25 2.57
C ILE A 315 -15.53 20.77 3.92
N MET A 316 -15.29 19.50 4.23
CA MET A 316 -15.73 18.81 5.46
C MET A 316 -14.54 18.15 6.15
N PRO A 317 -13.76 18.87 6.95
CA PRO A 317 -12.49 18.37 7.52
C PRO A 317 -12.62 17.11 8.38
N GLU A 318 -13.78 16.88 9.00
CA GLU A 318 -14.04 15.68 9.80
C GLU A 318 -14.07 14.40 8.96
N LEU A 319 -14.31 14.48 7.65
CA LEU A 319 -14.26 13.32 6.75
C LEU A 319 -12.89 12.64 6.75
N ASN A 320 -11.81 13.39 7.02
CA ASN A 320 -10.48 12.80 7.21
C ASN A 320 -10.48 11.72 8.32
N LEU A 321 -11.14 11.98 9.44
CA LEU A 321 -11.26 11.01 10.53
C LEU A 321 -12.15 9.83 10.13
N VAL A 322 -13.26 10.11 9.44
CA VAL A 322 -14.23 9.11 9.00
C VAL A 322 -13.61 8.13 8.01
N TYR A 323 -12.98 8.62 6.95
CA TYR A 323 -12.34 7.75 5.96
C TYR A 323 -11.12 7.01 6.52
N ARG A 324 -10.40 7.61 7.48
CA ARG A 324 -9.30 6.91 8.16
C ARG A 324 -9.77 5.66 8.89
N GLU A 325 -10.98 5.68 9.45
CA GLU A 325 -11.62 4.52 10.09
C GLU A 325 -12.19 3.56 9.03
N LEU A 326 -13.06 4.05 8.16
CA LEU A 326 -13.84 3.24 7.23
C LEU A 326 -13.00 2.53 6.16
N PHE A 327 -11.86 3.09 5.77
CA PHE A 327 -10.94 2.43 4.83
C PHE A 327 -9.98 1.46 5.53
N SER A 328 -9.98 1.39 6.85
CA SER A 328 -9.14 0.46 7.60
C SER A 328 -9.83 -0.88 7.77
N ASN A 329 -9.06 -1.96 7.73
CA ASN A 329 -9.55 -3.28 8.13
C ASN A 329 -9.73 -3.42 9.67
N LYS A 330 -9.50 -2.33 10.42
CA LYS A 330 -9.71 -2.26 11.86
C LYS A 330 -11.00 -1.52 12.18
N GLY A 331 -11.91 -2.14 12.94
CA GLY A 331 -13.16 -1.50 13.37
C GLY A 331 -14.28 -1.67 12.36
N SER A 332 -15.10 -0.62 12.18
CA SER A 332 -16.18 -0.63 11.20
C SER A 332 -15.65 -0.26 9.82
N THR A 333 -15.95 -1.05 8.82
CA THR A 333 -15.49 -0.87 7.44
C THR A 333 -16.57 -1.25 6.44
N PHE A 334 -16.30 -1.04 5.17
CA PHE A 334 -17.20 -1.40 4.08
C PHE A 334 -17.05 -2.84 3.67
N TYR A 335 -18.16 -3.46 3.37
CA TYR A 335 -18.26 -4.82 2.83
C TYR A 335 -19.20 -4.85 1.63
N SER A 336 -19.00 -5.83 0.77
CA SER A 336 -19.85 -6.07 -0.39
C SER A 336 -20.17 -7.56 -0.51
N LEU A 337 -21.40 -7.87 -0.93
CA LEU A 337 -21.86 -9.22 -1.21
C LEU A 337 -22.72 -9.24 -2.48
N ALA A 338 -22.66 -10.32 -3.24
CA ALA A 338 -23.59 -10.52 -4.35
C ALA A 338 -25.03 -10.65 -3.81
N THR A 339 -26.00 -10.06 -4.50
CA THR A 339 -27.40 -10.06 -4.10
C THR A 339 -28.32 -10.22 -5.31
N ASP A 340 -29.53 -10.74 -5.10
CA ASP A 340 -30.60 -10.75 -6.09
C ASP A 340 -31.51 -9.50 -5.96
N GLU A 341 -31.30 -8.68 -4.93
CA GLU A 341 -32.05 -7.45 -4.71
C GLU A 341 -31.63 -6.38 -5.71
N LYS A 342 -32.61 -5.78 -6.36
CA LYS A 342 -32.43 -4.75 -7.39
C LYS A 342 -32.79 -3.36 -6.91
N ASP A 343 -33.71 -3.30 -5.96
CA ASP A 343 -34.26 -2.08 -5.43
C ASP A 343 -33.50 -1.67 -4.16
N GLU A 344 -32.83 -0.55 -4.25
CA GLU A 344 -32.02 0.01 -3.18
C GLU A 344 -32.85 0.41 -1.95
N HIS A 345 -34.03 1.00 -2.16
CA HIS A 345 -34.96 1.36 -1.09
C HIS A 345 -35.48 0.11 -0.37
N ALA A 346 -35.89 -0.93 -1.12
CA ALA A 346 -36.33 -2.20 -0.57
C ALA A 346 -35.20 -2.89 0.22
N TYR A 347 -33.96 -2.82 -0.30
CA TYR A 347 -32.78 -3.36 0.38
C TYR A 347 -32.56 -2.70 1.76
N ARG A 348 -32.53 -1.34 1.82
CA ARG A 348 -32.31 -0.60 3.07
C ARG A 348 -33.45 -0.84 4.06
N SER A 349 -34.70 -0.72 3.59
CA SER A 349 -35.88 -0.91 4.42
C SER A 349 -35.93 -2.30 5.05
N ARG A 350 -35.61 -3.33 4.26
CA ARG A 350 -35.54 -4.71 4.74
C ARG A 350 -34.46 -4.90 5.81
N LEU A 351 -33.21 -4.51 5.55
CA LEU A 351 -32.13 -4.72 6.51
C LEU A 351 -32.35 -3.97 7.83
N LEU A 352 -32.89 -2.75 7.77
CA LEU A 352 -33.24 -1.99 8.95
C LEU A 352 -34.41 -2.59 9.73
N SER A 353 -35.35 -3.26 9.04
CA SER A 353 -36.48 -3.93 9.66
C SER A 353 -36.08 -5.26 10.30
N ASP A 354 -35.19 -6.02 9.67
CA ASP A 354 -34.73 -7.36 10.11
C ASP A 354 -33.82 -7.29 11.34
N ASN A 355 -33.54 -6.11 11.87
CA ASN A 355 -32.65 -5.90 13.04
C ASN A 355 -31.25 -6.52 12.92
N LEU A 356 -30.69 -6.51 11.73
CA LEU A 356 -29.33 -7.04 11.47
C LEU A 356 -28.23 -6.09 11.92
N CYS A 357 -27.07 -6.65 12.28
CA CYS A 357 -25.91 -5.87 12.76
C CYS A 357 -25.20 -5.03 11.66
N ALA A 358 -25.43 -5.32 10.40
CA ALA A 358 -24.91 -4.52 9.28
C ALA A 358 -25.74 -3.24 9.06
N VAL A 359 -25.09 -2.14 8.72
CA VAL A 359 -25.71 -0.88 8.30
C VAL A 359 -25.81 -0.88 6.78
N PRO A 360 -27.01 -0.95 6.18
CA PRO A 360 -27.15 -0.97 4.73
C PRO A 360 -26.74 0.36 4.11
N LEU A 361 -26.10 0.33 2.95
CA LEU A 361 -25.71 1.51 2.19
C LEU A 361 -26.42 1.56 0.84
N THR A 362 -26.00 0.74 -0.11
CA THR A 362 -26.51 0.78 -1.48
C THR A 362 -26.47 -0.58 -2.16
N VAL A 363 -27.14 -0.68 -3.30
CA VAL A 363 -27.04 -1.80 -4.24
C VAL A 363 -26.60 -1.25 -5.60
N MET A 364 -25.59 -1.83 -6.21
CA MET A 364 -25.11 -1.43 -7.52
C MET A 364 -25.22 -2.59 -8.52
N GLU A 365 -25.56 -2.25 -9.77
CA GLU A 365 -25.56 -3.17 -10.89
C GLU A 365 -24.26 -3.05 -11.67
N LYS A 366 -23.64 -4.19 -11.98
CA LYS A 366 -22.51 -4.26 -12.89
C LYS A 366 -22.61 -5.52 -13.74
N ASP A 367 -22.58 -5.36 -15.06
CA ASP A 367 -22.64 -6.47 -16.04
C ASP A 367 -23.85 -7.44 -15.82
N GLY A 368 -25.00 -6.90 -15.34
CA GLY A 368 -26.20 -7.66 -15.06
C GLY A 368 -26.21 -8.39 -13.72
N ALA A 369 -25.17 -8.25 -12.91
CA ALA A 369 -25.09 -8.75 -11.53
C ALA A 369 -25.28 -7.60 -10.53
N TYR A 370 -25.96 -7.89 -9.41
CA TYR A 370 -26.19 -6.91 -8.35
C TYR A 370 -25.30 -7.19 -7.15
N THR A 371 -24.73 -6.13 -6.59
CA THR A 371 -23.86 -6.18 -5.40
C THR A 371 -24.42 -5.25 -4.34
N GLU A 372 -24.70 -5.77 -3.15
CA GLU A 372 -25.07 -4.97 -1.98
C GLU A 372 -23.83 -4.48 -1.23
N TYR A 373 -23.89 -3.27 -0.71
CA TYR A 373 -22.82 -2.65 0.09
C TYR A 373 -23.37 -2.28 1.47
N PHE A 374 -22.56 -2.52 2.49
CA PHE A 374 -22.93 -2.24 3.87
C PHE A 374 -21.70 -1.89 4.73
N CYS A 375 -21.92 -1.17 5.83
CA CYS A 375 -20.92 -0.88 6.84
C CYS A 375 -21.10 -1.83 8.03
N ALA A 376 -20.03 -2.50 8.47
CA ALA A 376 -20.05 -3.44 9.57
C ALA A 376 -18.67 -3.61 10.23
N GLN A 377 -18.60 -4.28 11.37
CA GLN A 377 -17.34 -4.69 12.00
C GLN A 377 -16.80 -6.00 11.44
N SER A 378 -17.67 -6.81 10.84
CA SER A 378 -17.35 -8.09 10.23
C SER A 378 -18.34 -8.38 9.10
N GLU A 379 -17.93 -9.06 8.05
CA GLU A 379 -18.82 -9.50 6.97
C GLU A 379 -20.00 -10.34 7.51
N ARG A 380 -19.78 -11.10 8.58
CA ARG A 380 -20.81 -11.92 9.25
C ARG A 380 -21.93 -11.11 9.87
N ASP A 381 -21.70 -9.83 10.15
CA ASP A 381 -22.72 -8.92 10.72
C ASP A 381 -23.91 -8.74 9.78
N ARG A 382 -23.73 -9.02 8.47
CA ARG A 382 -24.81 -9.04 7.48
C ARG A 382 -25.93 -10.03 7.80
N PHE A 383 -25.58 -11.11 8.49
CA PHE A 383 -26.48 -12.21 8.83
C PHE A 383 -26.72 -12.33 10.33
N ARG A 384 -26.12 -11.48 11.14
CA ARG A 384 -26.23 -11.50 12.60
C ARG A 384 -27.28 -10.52 13.08
N GLU A 385 -28.26 -11.02 13.86
CA GLU A 385 -29.24 -10.20 14.51
C GLU A 385 -28.65 -9.42 15.71
N MET A 386 -29.21 -8.23 15.95
CA MET A 386 -28.92 -7.44 17.14
C MET A 386 -29.49 -8.10 18.40
N SER A 387 -28.88 -7.83 19.56
CA SER A 387 -29.24 -8.51 20.82
C SER A 387 -30.59 -8.06 21.41
N SER A 388 -31.14 -6.92 20.98
CA SER A 388 -32.40 -6.38 21.49
C SER A 388 -33.28 -5.86 20.35
N PRO A 389 -34.59 -5.89 20.48
CA PRO A 389 -35.49 -5.26 19.52
C PRO A 389 -35.27 -3.75 19.48
N VAL A 390 -35.47 -3.15 18.34
CA VAL A 390 -35.31 -1.70 18.11
C VAL A 390 -36.66 -1.04 18.26
N SER A 391 -36.79 -0.10 19.18
CA SER A 391 -38.00 0.72 19.39
C SER A 391 -38.08 1.78 18.32
N ASP A 392 -39.30 2.20 18.03
CA ASP A 392 -39.55 3.32 17.13
C ASP A 392 -39.51 4.64 17.92
N ILE A 393 -38.68 5.56 17.45
CA ILE A 393 -38.63 6.94 17.91
C ILE A 393 -38.98 7.88 16.74
N ASN A 394 -39.54 9.04 17.03
CA ASN A 394 -39.84 10.05 16.02
C ASN A 394 -38.74 11.11 16.04
N VAL A 395 -38.32 11.54 14.87
CA VAL A 395 -37.43 12.68 14.66
C VAL A 395 -38.00 13.58 13.60
N SER A 396 -37.84 14.91 13.77
CA SER A 396 -38.21 15.90 12.77
C SER A 396 -36.98 16.44 12.10
N LEU A 397 -36.90 16.29 10.78
CA LEU A 397 -35.76 16.73 9.97
C LEU A 397 -36.06 18.15 9.43
N ASN A 398 -35.05 19.00 9.48
CA ASN A 398 -35.13 20.33 8.89
C ASN A 398 -35.02 20.23 7.35
N LYS A 399 -36.14 20.47 6.68
CA LYS A 399 -36.21 20.44 5.21
C LYS A 399 -35.40 21.54 4.52
N ASN A 400 -35.02 22.59 5.24
CA ASN A 400 -34.24 23.73 4.72
C ASN A 400 -32.79 23.66 5.15
N TYR A 401 -32.17 22.48 5.16
CA TYR A 401 -30.74 22.36 5.43
C TYR A 401 -29.96 22.94 4.27
N TRP A 402 -29.05 23.87 4.55
CA TRP A 402 -28.08 24.40 3.57
C TRP A 402 -26.68 24.36 4.13
N LEU A 403 -25.72 24.27 3.23
CA LEU A 403 -24.27 24.37 3.58
C LEU A 403 -23.90 25.84 3.77
N GLU A 404 -23.10 26.09 4.79
CA GLU A 404 -22.49 27.40 4.99
C GLU A 404 -21.43 27.68 3.95
N GLN A 405 -21.38 28.93 3.44
CA GLN A 405 -20.31 29.37 2.57
C GLN A 405 -18.96 29.20 3.28
N ARG A 406 -17.96 28.64 2.58
CA ARG A 406 -16.62 28.38 3.10
C ARG A 406 -15.55 29.04 2.24
N ASN A 407 -14.56 29.63 2.88
CA ASN A 407 -13.33 30.04 2.19
C ASN A 407 -12.32 28.90 2.19
N VAL A 408 -11.66 28.69 1.06
CA VAL A 408 -10.56 27.71 0.94
C VAL A 408 -9.31 28.41 0.46
N ILE A 409 -8.23 28.31 1.23
CA ILE A 409 -6.92 28.84 0.87
C ILE A 409 -6.02 27.65 0.55
N ILE A 410 -5.53 27.55 -0.67
CA ILE A 410 -4.60 26.50 -1.11
C ILE A 410 -3.18 27.09 -1.07
N LEU A 411 -2.29 26.40 -0.35
CA LEU A 411 -0.86 26.75 -0.24
C LEU A 411 -0.02 25.62 -0.81
N GLY A 412 0.76 25.92 -1.84
CA GLY A 412 1.64 24.97 -2.50
C GLY A 412 1.01 24.25 -3.68
N HIS A 413 1.77 23.34 -4.26
CA HIS A 413 1.45 22.65 -5.51
C HIS A 413 1.93 21.20 -5.50
N ASN A 414 1.12 20.31 -6.08
CA ASN A 414 1.52 18.94 -6.39
C ASN A 414 0.75 18.41 -7.61
N SER A 415 1.01 17.15 -7.97
CA SER A 415 0.36 16.50 -9.12
C SER A 415 -1.16 16.33 -8.94
N ASN A 416 -1.70 16.42 -7.71
CA ASN A 416 -3.13 16.20 -7.43
C ASN A 416 -3.99 17.47 -7.59
N ILE A 417 -3.37 18.63 -7.79
CA ILE A 417 -4.06 19.93 -7.75
C ILE A 417 -5.21 20.04 -8.74
N ARG A 418 -5.06 19.45 -9.93
CA ARG A 418 -6.11 19.43 -10.94
C ARG A 418 -7.34 18.66 -10.43
N ASP A 419 -7.12 17.48 -9.89
CA ASP A 419 -8.19 16.63 -9.35
C ASP A 419 -8.85 17.26 -8.11
N ILE A 420 -8.10 18.03 -7.30
CA ILE A 420 -8.64 18.84 -6.19
C ILE A 420 -9.60 19.88 -6.73
N MET A 421 -9.20 20.63 -7.76
CA MET A 421 -10.03 21.69 -8.35
C MET A 421 -11.27 21.11 -9.05
N GLU A 422 -11.14 19.97 -9.73
CA GLU A 422 -12.28 19.25 -10.30
C GLU A 422 -13.25 18.77 -9.21
N GLY A 423 -12.73 18.25 -8.09
CA GLY A 423 -13.53 17.87 -6.93
C GLY A 423 -14.33 19.04 -6.33
N PHE A 424 -13.72 20.22 -6.21
CA PHE A 424 -14.45 21.42 -5.80
C PHE A 424 -15.54 21.82 -6.81
N ASN A 425 -15.27 21.69 -8.11
CA ASN A 425 -16.24 22.03 -9.14
C ASN A 425 -17.45 21.09 -9.12
N SER A 426 -17.23 19.79 -8.94
CA SER A 426 -18.31 18.81 -8.82
C SER A 426 -19.15 19.08 -7.58
N PHE A 427 -18.53 19.25 -6.42
CA PHE A 427 -19.24 19.60 -5.18
C PHE A 427 -20.05 20.89 -5.31
N ARG A 428 -19.50 21.93 -5.95
CA ARG A 428 -20.21 23.19 -6.21
C ARG A 428 -21.42 22.98 -7.10
N LYS A 429 -21.31 22.21 -8.17
CA LYS A 429 -22.43 21.94 -9.09
C LYS A 429 -23.59 21.28 -8.36
N GLU A 430 -23.30 20.34 -7.48
CA GLU A 430 -24.29 19.61 -6.69
C GLU A 430 -25.04 20.53 -5.69
N TRP A 431 -24.32 21.44 -5.00
CA TRP A 431 -24.88 22.26 -3.92
C TRP A 431 -25.31 23.67 -4.32
N ASN A 432 -25.07 24.12 -5.55
CA ASN A 432 -25.37 25.46 -6.00
C ASN A 432 -26.76 25.55 -6.69
N HIS A 433 -27.82 25.32 -5.92
CA HIS A 433 -29.18 25.36 -6.46
C HIS A 433 -29.73 26.79 -6.63
N ASP A 434 -29.23 27.77 -5.88
CA ASP A 434 -29.78 29.15 -5.82
C ASP A 434 -28.87 30.22 -6.47
N GLY A 435 -27.83 29.84 -7.18
CA GLY A 435 -26.86 30.75 -7.80
C GLY A 435 -25.93 31.48 -6.81
N ASN A 436 -25.95 31.10 -5.52
CA ASN A 436 -25.05 31.62 -4.51
C ASN A 436 -23.83 30.73 -4.44
N GLU A 437 -22.61 31.32 -4.63
CA GLU A 437 -21.39 30.58 -4.49
C GLU A 437 -21.21 30.07 -3.06
N ILE A 438 -21.07 28.76 -2.89
CA ILE A 438 -20.90 28.10 -1.60
C ILE A 438 -19.44 28.10 -1.11
N MET A 439 -18.49 28.42 -2.01
CA MET A 439 -17.08 28.50 -1.65
C MET A 439 -16.36 29.61 -2.40
N ASN A 440 -15.32 30.15 -1.75
CA ASN A 440 -14.35 31.06 -2.34
C ASN A 440 -12.96 30.44 -2.23
N VAL A 441 -12.29 30.18 -3.34
CA VAL A 441 -10.97 29.57 -3.36
C VAL A 441 -9.91 30.61 -3.67
N VAL A 442 -8.84 30.63 -2.88
CA VAL A 442 -7.64 31.43 -3.10
C VAL A 442 -6.45 30.49 -3.26
N VAL A 443 -5.75 30.59 -4.38
CA VAL A 443 -4.57 29.78 -4.65
C VAL A 443 -3.30 30.65 -4.46
N ILE A 444 -2.37 30.17 -3.64
CA ILE A 444 -1.08 30.81 -3.39
C ILE A 444 0.02 29.84 -3.85
N ASP A 445 0.71 30.21 -4.92
CA ASP A 445 1.70 29.34 -5.54
C ASP A 445 2.76 30.16 -6.30
N THR A 446 3.80 29.51 -6.78
CA THR A 446 4.83 30.13 -7.61
C THR A 446 4.30 30.51 -8.99
N LYS A 447 4.90 31.54 -9.62
CA LYS A 447 4.50 31.98 -10.95
C LYS A 447 4.51 30.87 -12.01
N PRO A 448 5.55 30.01 -12.12
CA PRO A 448 5.55 28.92 -13.10
C PRO A 448 4.40 27.93 -12.91
N ASN A 449 4.02 27.65 -11.69
CA ASN A 449 2.91 26.76 -11.38
C ASN A 449 1.57 27.41 -11.74
N LEU A 450 1.36 28.67 -11.37
CA LEU A 450 0.15 29.41 -11.72
C LEU A 450 -0.01 29.57 -13.24
N GLU A 451 1.08 29.71 -14.00
CA GLU A 451 1.05 29.76 -15.47
C GLU A 451 0.68 28.41 -16.11
N LYS A 452 1.15 27.29 -15.56
CA LYS A 452 0.75 25.94 -16.02
C LYS A 452 -0.72 25.63 -15.76
N MET A 453 -1.33 26.35 -14.86
CA MET A 453 -2.65 26.07 -14.32
C MET A 453 -3.66 27.16 -14.71
N ASP A 454 -3.49 27.75 -15.91
CA ASP A 454 -4.38 28.82 -16.41
C ASP A 454 -5.86 28.40 -16.43
N TYR A 455 -6.17 27.10 -16.50
CA TYR A 455 -7.52 26.57 -16.50
C TYR A 455 -8.33 26.85 -15.21
N TYR A 456 -7.67 27.11 -14.04
CA TYR A 456 -8.44 27.46 -12.85
C TYR A 456 -9.02 28.86 -12.89
N ARG A 457 -8.47 29.75 -13.68
CA ARG A 457 -8.97 31.12 -13.77
C ARG A 457 -10.38 31.18 -14.32
N ASP A 458 -10.80 30.11 -15.01
CA ASP A 458 -12.14 29.99 -15.59
C ASP A 458 -13.17 29.44 -14.61
N TYR A 459 -12.73 28.96 -13.43
CA TYR A 459 -13.66 28.49 -12.41
C TYR A 459 -14.21 29.67 -11.59
N PRO A 460 -15.56 29.87 -11.54
CA PRO A 460 -16.18 31.03 -10.91
C PRO A 460 -15.91 31.14 -9.40
N TYR A 461 -15.59 30.02 -8.75
CA TYR A 461 -15.28 29.99 -7.32
C TYR A 461 -13.82 30.38 -7.01
N VAL A 462 -12.93 30.47 -7.98
CA VAL A 462 -11.56 30.94 -7.76
C VAL A 462 -11.55 32.45 -7.74
N VAL A 463 -11.63 33.02 -6.55
CA VAL A 463 -11.72 34.48 -6.36
C VAL A 463 -10.38 35.19 -6.47
N LYS A 464 -9.26 34.48 -6.25
CA LYS A 464 -7.93 35.07 -6.33
C LYS A 464 -6.81 34.08 -6.48
N THR A 465 -5.84 34.42 -7.31
CA THR A 465 -4.52 33.78 -7.35
C THR A 465 -3.46 34.73 -6.83
N VAL A 466 -2.49 34.23 -6.06
CA VAL A 466 -1.40 35.02 -5.49
C VAL A 466 -0.07 34.34 -5.81
N GLU A 467 0.76 35.04 -6.58
CA GLU A 467 2.12 34.58 -6.84
C GLU A 467 2.98 34.76 -5.59
N ALA A 468 3.40 33.67 -4.97
CA ALA A 468 4.35 33.65 -3.86
C ALA A 468 5.08 32.32 -3.79
N ASP A 469 6.38 32.40 -3.50
CA ASP A 469 7.19 31.24 -3.14
C ASP A 469 7.07 30.99 -1.63
N VAL A 470 7.38 29.76 -1.19
CA VAL A 470 7.40 29.40 0.25
C VAL A 470 8.30 30.31 1.08
N TYR A 471 9.32 30.93 0.48
CA TYR A 471 10.21 31.90 1.12
C TYR A 471 9.60 33.30 1.23
N ASP A 472 8.51 33.61 0.52
CA ASP A 472 7.81 34.90 0.56
C ASP A 472 6.86 35.02 1.76
N ARG A 473 7.38 34.74 2.97
CA ARG A 473 6.60 34.69 4.22
C ARG A 473 5.63 35.85 4.38
N ASP A 474 6.13 37.11 4.16
CA ASP A 474 5.32 38.30 4.38
C ASP A 474 4.12 38.41 3.45
N LYS A 475 4.27 37.93 2.21
CA LYS A 475 3.21 37.95 1.21
C LYS A 475 2.17 36.86 1.50
N ILE A 476 2.63 35.66 1.87
CA ILE A 476 1.77 34.54 2.31
C ILE A 476 1.00 34.94 3.55
N CYS A 477 1.68 35.41 4.61
CA CYS A 477 1.02 35.82 5.85
C CYS A 477 0.01 36.96 5.65
N LYS A 478 0.30 37.98 4.85
CA LYS A 478 -0.65 39.07 4.53
C LYS A 478 -1.86 38.58 3.76
N THR A 479 -1.70 37.60 2.89
CA THR A 479 -2.82 37.02 2.13
C THR A 479 -3.72 36.23 3.05
N ILE A 480 -3.17 35.32 3.87
CA ILE A 480 -3.92 34.54 4.85
C ILE A 480 -4.65 35.50 5.83
N ASP A 481 -3.92 36.49 6.36
CA ASP A 481 -4.44 37.48 7.30
C ASP A 481 -5.69 38.18 6.78
N ARG A 482 -5.70 38.57 5.50
CA ARG A 482 -6.83 39.23 4.84
C ARG A 482 -8.06 38.32 4.70
N PHE A 483 -7.87 37.02 4.36
CA PHE A 483 -8.99 36.10 4.17
C PHE A 483 -9.52 35.55 5.49
N VAL A 484 -8.72 35.53 6.53
CA VAL A 484 -9.12 35.14 7.89
C VAL A 484 -9.69 36.31 8.68
N ASP A 485 -9.57 37.56 8.17
CA ASP A 485 -10.11 38.76 8.84
C ASP A 485 -11.63 38.80 8.93
N ALA A 486 -12.30 38.29 7.90
CA ALA A 486 -13.75 38.20 7.90
C ALA A 486 -14.20 36.93 8.64
N ASN A 487 -14.00 36.86 9.95
CA ASN A 487 -14.30 35.67 10.79
C ASN A 487 -15.78 35.28 10.81
N ASP A 488 -16.54 35.76 9.84
CA ASP A 488 -17.95 35.43 9.64
C ASP A 488 -18.16 34.10 8.91
N GLN A 489 -17.14 33.62 8.17
CA GLN A 489 -17.23 32.41 7.39
C GLN A 489 -16.18 31.37 7.88
N ASP A 490 -16.59 30.10 7.84
CA ASP A 490 -15.68 28.98 8.07
C ASP A 490 -14.59 28.98 6.99
N THR A 491 -13.31 28.85 7.37
CA THR A 491 -12.17 28.90 6.47
C THR A 491 -11.35 27.62 6.56
N SER A 492 -11.10 26.98 5.43
CA SER A 492 -10.14 25.87 5.32
C SER A 492 -8.84 26.35 4.70
N VAL A 493 -7.73 25.95 5.29
CA VAL A 493 -6.39 26.16 4.73
C VAL A 493 -5.84 24.79 4.33
N LEU A 494 -5.81 24.53 3.03
CA LEU A 494 -5.24 23.32 2.44
C LEU A 494 -3.77 23.57 2.12
N ILE A 495 -2.89 22.82 2.76
CA ILE A 495 -1.44 22.91 2.58
C ILE A 495 -0.98 21.64 1.88
N LEU A 496 -0.41 21.78 0.69
CA LEU A 496 0.05 20.71 -0.16
C LEU A 496 1.56 20.50 -0.03
N SER A 497 1.98 19.24 -0.03
CA SER A 497 3.38 18.88 -0.18
C SER A 497 3.80 18.91 -1.65
N ASP A 498 5.04 19.28 -1.91
CA ASP A 498 5.60 19.38 -3.27
C ASP A 498 6.21 18.03 -3.70
N ASP A 499 5.52 17.28 -4.54
CA ASP A 499 5.95 15.98 -5.06
C ASP A 499 6.96 16.08 -6.21
N SER A 500 7.34 17.30 -6.64
CA SER A 500 8.35 17.53 -7.65
C SER A 500 9.79 17.55 -7.11
N VAL A 501 9.94 17.66 -5.78
CA VAL A 501 11.25 17.73 -5.10
C VAL A 501 11.71 16.37 -4.58
N THR A 502 12.92 16.32 -4.02
CA THR A 502 13.50 15.08 -3.48
C THR A 502 12.74 14.56 -2.27
N ALA A 503 12.82 13.26 -2.01
CA ALA A 503 12.12 12.61 -0.90
C ALA A 503 12.49 13.18 0.49
N THR A 504 13.66 13.79 0.64
CA THR A 504 14.10 14.49 1.87
C THR A 504 13.41 15.82 2.08
N ASP A 505 13.04 16.51 1.00
CA ASP A 505 12.54 17.89 1.02
C ASP A 505 11.04 17.99 0.73
N ILE A 506 10.41 16.85 0.39
CA ILE A 506 9.05 16.75 -0.14
C ILE A 506 7.98 17.45 0.73
N ASP A 507 8.11 17.40 2.06
CA ASP A 507 7.16 18.04 2.99
C ASP A 507 7.67 19.33 3.59
N SER A 508 8.89 19.76 3.23
CA SER A 508 9.54 20.93 3.86
C SER A 508 8.78 22.23 3.60
N GLY A 509 8.26 22.41 2.38
CA GLY A 509 7.43 23.54 2.01
C GLY A 509 6.08 23.54 2.76
N ALA A 510 5.45 22.39 2.89
CA ALA A 510 4.20 22.25 3.62
C ALA A 510 4.37 22.57 5.12
N ILE A 511 5.46 22.08 5.74
CA ILE A 511 5.79 22.41 7.15
C ILE A 511 6.03 23.90 7.33
N ALA A 512 6.76 24.56 6.41
CA ALA A 512 7.00 26.01 6.49
C ALA A 512 5.68 26.78 6.36
N ASN A 513 4.82 26.44 5.40
CA ASN A 513 3.51 27.05 5.23
C ASN A 513 2.62 26.85 6.46
N LEU A 514 2.65 25.68 7.08
CA LEU A 514 1.93 25.41 8.33
C LEU A 514 2.37 26.36 9.45
N ILE A 515 3.68 26.58 9.59
CA ILE A 515 4.22 27.51 10.59
C ILE A 515 3.69 28.93 10.33
N TYR A 516 3.64 29.37 9.08
CA TYR A 516 3.12 30.71 8.73
C TYR A 516 1.63 30.83 9.03
N VAL A 517 0.81 29.84 8.70
CA VAL A 517 -0.62 29.80 9.03
C VAL A 517 -0.83 29.92 10.53
N ARG A 518 -0.11 29.11 11.31
CA ARG A 518 -0.20 29.12 12.78
C ARG A 518 0.25 30.45 13.40
N ASP A 519 1.26 31.08 12.85
CA ASP A 519 1.71 32.41 13.30
C ASP A 519 0.62 33.48 13.06
N VAL A 520 -0.04 33.46 11.90
CA VAL A 520 -1.15 34.37 11.61
C VAL A 520 -2.29 34.17 12.58
N ILE A 521 -2.76 32.91 12.74
CA ILE A 521 -3.87 32.58 13.67
C ILE A 521 -3.53 33.01 15.10
N SER A 522 -2.33 32.71 15.57
CA SER A 522 -1.88 33.03 16.92
C SER A 522 -1.77 34.54 17.15
N ARG A 523 -1.38 35.32 16.14
CA ARG A 523 -1.37 36.78 16.21
C ARG A 523 -2.79 37.36 16.28
N LYS A 524 -3.71 36.85 15.45
CA LYS A 524 -5.11 37.30 15.46
C LYS A 524 -5.80 36.99 16.79
N LYS A 525 -5.64 35.78 17.31
CA LYS A 525 -6.20 35.40 18.62
C LYS A 525 -5.73 36.29 19.76
N ARG A 526 -4.45 36.77 19.70
CA ARG A 526 -3.94 37.73 20.69
C ARG A 526 -4.43 39.16 20.47
N ALA A 527 -4.67 39.55 19.24
CA ALA A 527 -5.08 40.92 18.88
C ALA A 527 -6.60 41.12 18.99
N ILE A 528 -7.40 40.13 18.75
CA ILE A 528 -8.87 40.19 18.65
C ILE A 528 -9.47 39.16 19.63
N PRO A 529 -9.98 39.60 20.81
CA PRO A 529 -10.57 38.69 21.81
C PRO A 529 -11.77 37.87 21.33
N SER A 530 -12.53 38.39 20.35
CA SER A 530 -13.69 37.69 19.76
C SER A 530 -13.33 36.74 18.60
N PHE A 531 -12.05 36.61 18.28
CA PHE A 531 -11.59 35.73 17.20
C PHE A 531 -11.78 34.26 17.55
N ASP A 532 -12.59 33.56 16.77
CA ASP A 532 -12.87 32.14 16.93
C ASP A 532 -11.94 31.30 16.05
N GLU A 533 -10.92 30.72 16.67
CA GLU A 533 -10.00 29.78 16.01
C GLU A 533 -10.70 28.52 15.50
N GLY A 534 -11.84 28.15 16.12
CA GLY A 534 -12.62 26.97 15.74
C GLY A 534 -13.29 27.05 14.37
N LYS A 535 -13.34 28.25 13.76
CA LYS A 535 -13.79 28.47 12.39
C LYS A 535 -12.69 28.27 11.33
N ILE A 536 -11.46 27.96 11.75
CA ILE A 536 -10.33 27.77 10.84
C ILE A 536 -9.87 26.33 10.93
N ASP A 537 -10.10 25.61 9.85
CA ASP A 537 -9.62 24.26 9.68
C ASP A 537 -8.31 24.26 8.87
N ILE A 538 -7.30 23.55 9.38
CA ILE A 538 -6.03 23.37 8.68
C ILE A 538 -5.94 21.93 8.24
N VAL A 539 -5.91 21.71 6.93
CA VAL A 539 -5.71 20.42 6.30
C VAL A 539 -4.29 20.40 5.73
N VAL A 540 -3.44 19.55 6.28
CA VAL A 540 -2.04 19.43 5.82
C VAL A 540 -1.85 18.08 5.18
N GLU A 541 -1.47 18.07 3.92
CA GLU A 541 -1.01 16.88 3.23
C GLU A 541 0.45 16.61 3.61
N ILE A 542 0.76 15.33 3.86
CA ILE A 542 2.10 14.81 4.07
C ILE A 542 2.28 13.57 3.22
N ILE A 543 3.35 13.52 2.45
CA ILE A 543 3.69 12.37 1.62
C ILE A 543 4.59 11.40 2.41
N ASN A 544 5.56 11.92 3.18
CA ASN A 544 6.44 11.11 4.01
C ASN A 544 5.87 10.92 5.43
N PRO A 545 5.42 9.71 5.80
CA PRO A 545 4.82 9.45 7.12
C PRO A 545 5.73 9.77 8.31
N LYS A 546 7.05 9.82 8.12
CA LYS A 546 8.03 10.17 9.18
C LYS A 546 7.88 11.61 9.69
N HIS A 547 7.30 12.50 8.89
CA HIS A 547 7.07 13.89 9.26
C HIS A 547 5.77 14.11 10.06
N TYR A 548 4.96 13.06 10.27
CA TYR A 548 3.69 13.15 10.98
C TYR A 548 3.80 13.78 12.37
N ASP A 549 4.76 13.33 13.17
CA ASP A 549 4.92 13.83 14.55
C ASP A 549 5.35 15.29 14.59
N ILE A 550 6.13 15.74 13.60
CA ILE A 550 6.51 17.15 13.46
C ILE A 550 5.25 18.00 13.24
N VAL A 551 4.43 17.64 12.25
CA VAL A 551 3.22 18.40 11.92
C VAL A 551 2.20 18.33 13.06
N LYS A 552 2.04 17.18 13.71
CA LYS A 552 1.15 16.99 14.85
C LYS A 552 1.53 17.92 16.03
N SER A 553 2.82 18.21 16.23
CA SER A 553 3.28 19.09 17.30
C SER A 553 2.75 20.53 17.17
N TYR A 554 2.31 20.95 15.96
CA TYR A 554 1.68 22.24 15.71
C TYR A 554 0.16 22.24 15.95
N SER A 555 -0.37 21.26 16.67
CA SER A 555 -1.80 21.16 17.03
C SER A 555 -2.73 21.14 15.81
N VAL A 556 -2.31 20.46 14.75
CA VAL A 556 -3.14 20.22 13.55
C VAL A 556 -3.95 18.95 13.76
N ASN A 557 -5.26 19.03 13.60
CA ASN A 557 -6.16 17.90 13.75
C ASN A 557 -6.34 17.11 12.45
N ASN A 558 -6.24 17.79 11.30
CA ASN A 558 -6.49 17.20 9.99
C ASN A 558 -5.18 17.05 9.20
N ILE A 559 -4.38 16.05 9.58
CA ILE A 559 -3.17 15.65 8.87
C ILE A 559 -3.54 14.52 7.92
N VAL A 560 -3.34 14.74 6.63
CA VAL A 560 -3.61 13.77 5.57
C VAL A 560 -2.30 13.14 5.15
N ILE A 561 -2.10 11.87 5.48
CA ILE A 561 -0.98 11.10 4.96
C ILE A 561 -1.47 10.42 3.68
N SER A 562 -1.20 11.07 2.54
CA SER A 562 -1.74 10.68 1.23
C SER A 562 -1.53 9.19 0.92
N ASN A 563 -0.34 8.68 1.13
CA ASN A 563 -0.02 7.27 0.87
C ASN A 563 -0.82 6.27 1.71
N ARG A 564 -1.27 6.64 2.91
CA ARG A 564 -2.08 5.74 3.77
C ARG A 564 -3.47 5.47 3.23
N TYR A 565 -4.13 6.47 2.63
CA TYR A 565 -5.47 6.29 2.08
C TYR A 565 -5.46 5.33 0.91
N ILE A 566 -4.53 5.53 -0.03
CA ILE A 566 -4.36 4.64 -1.17
C ILE A 566 -3.99 3.24 -0.73
N SER A 567 -3.06 3.09 0.21
CA SER A 567 -2.65 1.78 0.74
C SER A 567 -3.81 1.01 1.34
N LYS A 568 -4.65 1.67 2.14
CA LYS A 568 -5.82 1.05 2.76
C LYS A 568 -6.86 0.63 1.72
N MET A 569 -7.14 1.48 0.73
CA MET A 569 -8.05 1.13 -0.36
C MET A 569 -7.52 -0.05 -1.17
N VAL A 570 -6.24 -0.03 -1.57
CA VAL A 570 -5.59 -1.15 -2.28
C VAL A 570 -5.66 -2.44 -1.46
N THR A 571 -5.46 -2.35 -0.14
CA THR A 571 -5.58 -3.50 0.76
C THR A 571 -6.99 -4.09 0.73
N GLN A 572 -8.02 -3.26 0.89
CA GLN A 572 -9.41 -3.72 0.84
C GLN A 572 -9.79 -4.28 -0.54
N LEU A 573 -9.36 -3.62 -1.62
CA LEU A 573 -9.56 -4.11 -2.98
C LEU A 573 -8.85 -5.45 -3.24
N SER A 574 -7.71 -5.71 -2.60
CA SER A 574 -7.04 -7.00 -2.69
C SER A 574 -7.84 -8.16 -2.08
N GLU A 575 -8.73 -7.83 -1.16
CA GLU A 575 -9.66 -8.79 -0.55
C GLU A 575 -11.02 -8.81 -1.28
N LYS A 576 -11.58 -7.64 -1.64
CA LYS A 576 -12.89 -7.45 -2.27
C LYS A 576 -12.80 -6.35 -3.36
N ASP A 577 -12.60 -6.74 -4.59
CA ASP A 577 -12.47 -5.84 -5.73
C ASP A 577 -13.77 -5.11 -6.10
N SER A 578 -14.93 -5.69 -5.79
CA SER A 578 -16.25 -5.06 -5.96
C SER A 578 -16.41 -3.74 -5.17
N LEU A 579 -15.59 -3.50 -4.12
CA LEU A 579 -15.57 -2.21 -3.42
C LEU A 579 -15.03 -1.06 -4.28
N PHE A 580 -14.39 -1.34 -5.42
CA PHE A 580 -13.84 -0.28 -6.27
C PHE A 580 -14.92 0.67 -6.82
N ASP A 581 -16.00 0.12 -7.33
CA ASP A 581 -17.10 0.91 -7.89
C ASP A 581 -17.77 1.77 -6.80
N PHE A 582 -17.94 1.20 -5.60
CA PHE A 582 -18.44 1.92 -4.43
C PHE A 582 -17.51 3.04 -3.98
N TYR A 583 -16.19 2.83 -3.99
CA TYR A 583 -15.24 3.90 -3.67
C TYR A 583 -15.25 5.02 -4.70
N GLN A 584 -15.43 4.69 -5.97
CA GLN A 584 -15.59 5.73 -6.99
C GLN A 584 -16.84 6.56 -6.75
N ASP A 585 -17.94 5.94 -6.37
CA ASP A 585 -19.22 6.60 -6.06
C ASP A 585 -19.06 7.58 -4.89
N ILE A 586 -18.67 7.12 -3.70
CA ILE A 586 -18.58 7.97 -2.49
C ILE A 586 -17.51 9.07 -2.57
N LEU A 587 -16.58 8.99 -3.51
CA LEU A 587 -15.54 10.00 -3.70
C LEU A 587 -15.84 10.97 -4.85
N THR A 588 -16.93 10.77 -5.60
CA THR A 588 -17.30 11.60 -6.75
C THR A 588 -18.63 12.28 -6.48
N TYR A 589 -18.64 13.58 -6.46
CA TYR A 589 -19.86 14.37 -6.55
C TYR A 589 -20.23 14.48 -8.03
N ASP A 590 -21.07 13.59 -8.55
CA ASP A 590 -21.38 13.54 -9.98
C ASP A 590 -22.87 13.32 -10.22
N ASP A 591 -23.53 14.36 -10.74
CA ASP A 591 -24.94 14.33 -11.14
C ASP A 591 -25.11 14.00 -12.64
N GLU A 592 -24.03 13.78 -13.40
CA GLU A 592 -24.10 13.56 -14.87
C GLU A 592 -24.45 12.10 -15.24
N GLY A 593 -24.57 11.20 -14.24
CA GLY A 593 -24.93 9.79 -14.43
C GLY A 593 -26.44 9.52 -14.49
N GLU A 594 -26.83 8.32 -14.95
CA GLU A 594 -28.23 7.84 -14.89
C GLU A 594 -28.70 7.58 -13.44
N ARG A 595 -27.80 7.65 -12.48
CA ARG A 595 -28.02 7.40 -11.06
C ARG A 595 -27.44 8.53 -10.24
N GLU A 596 -28.22 9.08 -9.31
CA GLU A 596 -27.75 10.02 -8.29
C GLU A 596 -26.65 9.34 -7.45
N SER A 597 -25.49 9.97 -7.36
CA SER A 597 -24.41 9.50 -6.47
C SER A 597 -24.80 9.72 -5.01
N LYS A 598 -24.30 8.88 -4.12
CA LYS A 598 -24.51 9.00 -2.68
C LYS A 598 -23.17 9.06 -1.99
N GLU A 599 -22.96 10.11 -1.23
CA GLU A 599 -21.70 10.39 -0.58
C GLU A 599 -21.82 10.37 0.95
N ILE A 600 -20.68 10.54 1.60
CA ILE A 600 -20.63 10.71 3.05
C ILE A 600 -20.61 12.20 3.39
N TYR A 601 -21.62 12.68 4.09
CA TYR A 601 -21.77 14.05 4.55
C TYR A 601 -21.57 14.18 6.05
N ILE A 602 -21.08 15.37 6.45
CA ILE A 602 -21.00 15.79 7.86
C ILE A 602 -21.98 16.93 8.06
N LYS A 603 -23.09 16.67 8.76
CA LYS A 603 -24.12 17.65 9.01
C LYS A 603 -24.21 18.03 10.50
N LYS A 604 -24.31 19.34 10.82
CA LYS A 604 -24.44 19.84 12.20
C LYS A 604 -25.80 19.41 12.78
N VAL A 605 -25.81 18.74 13.94
CA VAL A 605 -27.04 18.24 14.60
C VAL A 605 -28.08 19.34 14.78
N LEU A 606 -27.67 20.52 15.29
CA LEU A 606 -28.52 21.66 15.52
C LEU A 606 -29.29 22.18 14.27
N ARG A 607 -28.78 21.89 13.09
CA ARG A 607 -29.37 22.34 11.83
C ARG A 607 -30.07 21.23 11.07
N TYR A 608 -29.75 20.00 11.37
CA TYR A 608 -30.32 18.85 10.68
C TYR A 608 -31.66 18.43 11.27
N PHE A 609 -31.82 18.59 12.58
CA PHE A 609 -33.09 18.36 13.26
C PHE A 609 -33.80 19.68 13.62
N ASP A 610 -35.11 19.72 13.46
CA ASP A 610 -35.94 20.84 13.98
C ASP A 610 -35.95 20.84 15.51
N GLU A 611 -36.00 19.64 16.11
CA GLU A 611 -35.92 19.41 17.54
C GLU A 611 -34.89 18.36 17.85
N MET A 612 -34.17 18.50 18.97
CA MET A 612 -33.15 17.52 19.36
C MET A 612 -33.77 16.13 19.55
N PRO A 613 -33.21 15.10 18.94
CA PRO A 613 -33.68 13.74 19.14
C PRO A 613 -33.50 13.32 20.61
N PRO A 614 -34.37 12.44 21.12
CA PRO A 614 -34.24 11.92 22.48
C PRO A 614 -32.97 11.07 22.63
N ASP A 615 -32.50 10.84 23.89
CA ASP A 615 -31.52 9.83 24.16
C ASP A 615 -32.02 8.48 23.65
N CYS A 616 -31.25 7.83 22.77
CA CYS A 616 -31.68 6.62 22.08
C CYS A 616 -30.47 5.69 21.81
N THR A 617 -30.73 4.52 21.26
CA THR A 617 -29.69 3.66 20.73
C THR A 617 -29.33 4.06 19.30
N ALA A 618 -28.12 3.67 18.85
CA ALA A 618 -27.71 3.93 17.46
C ALA A 618 -28.65 3.27 16.44
N ALA A 619 -29.22 2.10 16.79
CA ALA A 619 -30.17 1.40 15.92
C ALA A 619 -31.48 2.18 15.78
N GLU A 620 -32.00 2.73 16.88
CA GLU A 620 -33.21 3.58 16.88
C GLU A 620 -33.00 4.85 16.08
N LEU A 621 -31.86 5.53 16.25
CA LEU A 621 -31.53 6.75 15.52
C LEU A 621 -31.46 6.50 14.00
N ILE A 622 -30.74 5.45 13.56
CA ILE A 622 -30.60 5.12 12.12
C ILE A 622 -31.97 4.88 11.52
N ARG A 623 -32.81 4.04 12.19
CA ARG A 623 -34.17 3.72 11.71
C ARG A 623 -35.06 4.95 11.63
N ALA A 624 -35.03 5.81 12.65
CA ALA A 624 -35.86 7.02 12.71
C ALA A 624 -35.46 8.01 11.62
N VAL A 625 -34.18 8.28 11.44
CA VAL A 625 -33.70 9.20 10.39
C VAL A 625 -34.00 8.63 9.00
N TYR A 626 -33.77 7.34 8.76
CA TYR A 626 -34.09 6.73 7.48
C TYR A 626 -35.59 6.86 7.15
N ARG A 627 -36.47 6.53 8.09
CA ARG A 627 -37.93 6.70 7.89
C ARG A 627 -38.34 8.16 7.64
N ALA A 628 -37.76 9.10 8.38
CA ALA A 628 -38.08 10.53 8.21
C ALA A 628 -37.55 11.09 6.88
N SER A 629 -36.52 10.49 6.28
CA SER A 629 -35.91 10.95 5.02
C SER A 629 -36.37 10.16 3.78
N SER A 630 -37.11 9.05 3.95
CA SER A 630 -37.54 8.15 2.86
C SER A 630 -39.04 7.92 2.82
N GLY A 631 -39.83 8.58 3.69
CA GLY A 631 -41.30 8.35 3.83
C GLY A 631 -42.07 8.65 2.56
N ASP A 632 -43.13 7.86 2.31
CA ASP A 632 -44.02 8.02 1.14
C ASP A 632 -44.80 9.37 1.13
N GLU A 633 -44.80 10.08 2.26
CA GLU A 633 -45.37 11.42 2.39
C GLU A 633 -44.51 12.53 1.77
N LEU A 634 -43.22 12.23 1.48
CA LEU A 634 -42.26 13.14 0.84
C LEU A 634 -42.38 13.06 -0.68
N ALA A 635 -42.28 14.21 -1.36
CA ALA A 635 -42.09 14.21 -2.82
C ALA A 635 -40.79 13.44 -3.19
N GLU A 636 -40.77 12.84 -4.36
CA GLU A 636 -39.60 12.03 -4.80
C GLU A 636 -38.32 12.84 -4.77
N GLU A 637 -38.36 14.10 -5.13
CA GLU A 637 -37.27 15.07 -5.09
C GLU A 637 -36.80 15.44 -3.66
N GLU A 638 -37.67 15.23 -2.63
CA GLU A 638 -37.36 15.49 -1.22
C GLU A 638 -36.82 14.27 -0.47
N ARG A 639 -36.79 13.08 -1.11
CA ARG A 639 -36.35 11.85 -0.50
C ARG A 639 -34.84 11.74 -0.55
N THR A 640 -34.15 12.00 0.55
CA THR A 640 -32.70 11.85 0.65
C THR A 640 -32.24 10.46 1.09
N GLU A 641 -33.16 9.60 1.53
CA GLU A 641 -32.89 8.22 1.97
C GLU A 641 -31.65 8.06 2.85
N THR A 642 -31.51 8.95 3.81
CA THR A 642 -30.31 9.12 4.62
C THR A 642 -30.10 7.98 5.59
N VAL A 643 -28.89 7.41 5.60
CA VAL A 643 -28.42 6.42 6.57
C VAL A 643 -27.36 7.05 7.47
N VAL A 644 -27.58 7.07 8.78
CA VAL A 644 -26.61 7.61 9.74
C VAL A 644 -25.54 6.57 10.01
N LEU A 645 -24.27 6.91 9.74
CA LEU A 645 -23.12 6.06 9.98
C LEU A 645 -22.47 6.28 11.35
N GLY A 646 -22.74 7.43 11.97
CA GLY A 646 -22.10 7.77 13.24
C GLY A 646 -22.24 9.24 13.59
N TYR A 647 -21.43 9.69 14.53
CA TYR A 647 -21.35 11.10 14.92
C TYR A 647 -19.97 11.52 15.39
N VAL A 648 -19.67 12.81 15.34
CA VAL A 648 -18.45 13.43 15.85
C VAL A 648 -18.85 14.43 16.94
N LYS A 649 -18.27 14.28 18.13
CA LYS A 649 -18.42 15.20 19.25
C LYS A 649 -17.56 16.46 19.05
N LYS A 650 -17.94 17.57 19.69
CA LYS A 650 -17.17 18.83 19.69
C LYS A 650 -15.68 18.65 20.05
N ASN A 651 -15.35 17.70 20.90
CA ASN A 651 -13.96 17.40 21.29
C ASN A 651 -13.20 16.53 20.28
N GLY A 652 -13.76 16.28 19.10
CA GLY A 652 -13.19 15.45 18.04
C GLY A 652 -13.34 13.95 18.26
N LYS A 653 -14.02 13.49 19.33
CA LYS A 653 -14.31 12.07 19.52
C LYS A 653 -15.34 11.62 18.49
N MET A 654 -14.95 10.67 17.65
CA MET A 654 -15.80 10.06 16.64
C MET A 654 -16.34 8.71 17.11
N VAL A 655 -17.54 8.37 16.72
CA VAL A 655 -18.17 7.07 16.91
C VAL A 655 -18.79 6.66 15.58
N ILE A 656 -18.29 5.58 14.97
CA ILE A 656 -18.90 4.93 13.80
C ILE A 656 -19.80 3.80 14.30
N PHE A 657 -21.00 3.72 13.76
CA PHE A 657 -21.96 2.69 14.11
C PHE A 657 -21.65 1.38 13.40
N GLY A 658 -21.40 0.34 14.16
CA GLY A 658 -21.15 -1.00 13.64
C GLY A 658 -21.46 -2.06 14.69
N GLY A 659 -21.61 -3.30 14.25
CA GLY A 659 -21.93 -4.42 15.12
C GLY A 659 -23.34 -4.29 15.77
N ASP A 660 -23.46 -4.68 17.04
CA ASP A 660 -24.73 -4.64 17.78
C ASP A 660 -25.04 -3.20 18.25
N ARG A 661 -25.76 -2.46 17.45
CA ARG A 661 -26.09 -1.04 17.64
C ARG A 661 -27.11 -0.78 18.73
N THR A 662 -27.79 -1.81 19.22
CA THR A 662 -28.70 -1.68 20.39
C THR A 662 -27.94 -1.46 21.68
N LYS A 663 -26.62 -1.76 21.71
CA LYS A 663 -25.72 -1.52 22.85
C LYS A 663 -25.09 -0.13 22.84
N THR A 664 -25.14 0.57 21.71
CA THR A 664 -24.52 1.89 21.56
C THR A 664 -25.54 2.98 21.91
N VAL A 665 -25.41 3.56 23.09
CA VAL A 665 -26.26 4.69 23.50
C VAL A 665 -25.76 5.97 22.86
N VAL A 666 -26.66 6.70 22.21
CA VAL A 666 -26.41 7.96 21.54
C VAL A 666 -27.05 9.10 22.34
N LYS A 667 -26.22 10.05 22.74
CA LYS A 667 -26.63 11.31 23.39
C LYS A 667 -26.04 12.44 22.59
N LEU A 668 -26.85 13.06 21.74
CA LEU A 668 -26.43 14.16 20.88
C LEU A 668 -26.55 15.50 21.60
N GLU A 669 -25.61 16.39 21.27
CA GLU A 669 -25.60 17.79 21.72
C GLU A 669 -25.65 18.71 20.50
N ASN A 670 -26.09 19.95 20.70
CA ASN A 670 -26.22 20.95 19.62
C ASN A 670 -24.92 21.19 18.84
N THR A 671 -23.78 20.93 19.46
CA THR A 671 -22.45 21.13 18.86
C THR A 671 -21.90 19.89 18.13
N ASP A 672 -22.62 18.77 18.21
CA ASP A 672 -22.22 17.53 17.57
C ASP A 672 -22.53 17.57 16.07
N LYS A 673 -21.86 16.69 15.33
CA LYS A 673 -22.05 16.54 13.89
C LYS A 673 -22.40 15.08 13.59
N LEU A 674 -23.35 14.84 12.70
CA LEU A 674 -23.71 13.50 12.22
C LEU A 674 -22.87 13.14 11.01
N ILE A 675 -22.51 11.87 10.92
CA ILE A 675 -21.88 11.24 9.76
C ILE A 675 -22.99 10.50 9.03
N MET A 676 -23.26 10.87 7.79
CA MET A 676 -24.40 10.37 7.03
C MET A 676 -23.97 9.91 5.65
N TYR A 677 -24.63 8.88 5.16
CA TYR A 677 -24.60 8.46 3.79
C TYR A 677 -25.94 8.79 3.16
N SER A 678 -25.95 9.68 2.18
CA SER A 678 -27.20 10.15 1.56
C SER A 678 -26.94 10.78 0.20
N ASN A 679 -27.99 10.97 -0.56
CA ASN A 679 -28.01 12.05 -1.55
C ASN A 679 -27.91 13.38 -0.77
N HIS A 680 -27.46 14.44 -1.36
CA HIS A 680 -27.21 15.74 -0.72
C HIS A 680 -28.30 16.28 0.21
#